data_a24dc33af27f70409335033b164ac9b4
#
_entry.id   a24dc33af27f70409335033b164ac9b4
#
_cell.length_a   1.000
_cell.length_b   1.000
_cell.length_c   1.000
_cell.angle_alpha   90.00
_cell.angle_beta   90.00
_cell.angle_gamma   90.00
#
_symmetry.space_group_name_H-M   'P 1'
#
loop_
_entity.id
_entity.type
_entity.pdbx_description
1 polymer ?
#
loop_
_entity_poly.entity_id
_entity_poly.type
_entity_poly.pdbx_seq_one_letter_code
_entity_poly.pdbx_strand_id
1 'polypeptide(L)'
;MGRNSPGMIYQKRLSMKRYLFIIILISIYHSIAFGQINEGYDEDGFNQSTNTFNPSHRTDSTKNKKVAPRGMYVWTVDKLFGDRTMQVKDTLQHLFMNSGFTQGRYGEYNTTGNLGAPRINRIFIDRKDDEEFMFLKHYDFFLTQPDNLRFTNTLAPITNLNYYSCGDKTNGEDYLKALFAVNASKQLGGGFKFNYMYGRGFYQNQSTALFDYTMWTSYLGDRYQAHVILSTDHMKNTENGGITDDKYITHPETFDDNYTSAEIPVNLTDNWTRNDALHLFLSHRYIVGFNRKVPMTEAEIAAKKFALESQKENEEQKDNEKNGNKDKKDEKKYAGRPKDAKVIGDLPNDSLKAAAGDRIAVDSQQMADSLIAAEKKVKEDTAWYKNEYVPVTSFIHTLNVDKYDRDYIAYASPAGYYSSVYPLMEGAQNDSIDDETKHFRIKNVFAVSMLEGFNKWMKTGVKAFISHEYRKYTMPDTVSRTTSYSENIIKVGGQLSKTQGSLFHYNVTGDFGLAGDRFGDIRIDGTADLNIPLLGDTARVDIDGFFHHTAPEFYMSHYHSKHIWWDDDDMDKVTHTHIGGTLTFPHTRTKLRVGVDNISNYNYLGMTYSHSSAGLPVGVEVFSRQSSENIRLITAQLCQDFTFGALNWENRVTYQNSSKQSVLPVPDLNIWSNIYLDFKIAKVLKCHLGADVTYFTSYNAPEYCSQMGAFAVQENDEVKTKIGNYPFVNVYANFVLKGCRFFIMMSHVNQGQGNKMYFTTPHHPMNEKMLRIGISWNFYN
;
A
#
# COMPACT_ATOMS: atom_id res chain seq x y z
N MET A 1 -8.25 55.01 4.03
CA MET A 1 -7.08 54.12 3.89
C MET A 1 -7.55 52.76 4.32
N GLY A 2 -7.83 51.91 3.34
CA GLY A 2 -8.55 50.65 3.56
C GLY A 2 -7.65 49.55 4.04
N ARG A 3 -8.01 48.90 5.11
CA ARG A 3 -7.47 47.61 5.56
C ARG A 3 -8.23 46.50 4.81
N ASN A 4 -7.57 45.84 3.90
CA ASN A 4 -8.07 44.59 3.33
C ASN A 4 -7.87 43.47 4.36
N SER A 5 -8.94 42.89 4.83
CA SER A 5 -8.92 41.78 5.78
C SER A 5 -8.58 40.46 5.05
N PRO A 6 -7.78 39.56 5.65
CA PRO A 6 -7.37 38.28 5.05
C PRO A 6 -8.52 37.28 4.79
N GLY A 7 -9.68 37.50 5.37
CA GLY A 7 -10.84 36.60 5.27
C GLY A 7 -11.49 36.48 3.89
N MET A 8 -11.30 37.48 3.03
CA MET A 8 -11.98 37.51 1.71
C MET A 8 -11.28 36.63 0.64
N ILE A 9 -10.00 36.34 0.81
CA ILE A 9 -9.24 35.48 -0.12
C ILE A 9 -9.54 34.01 0.16
N TYR A 10 -9.79 33.66 1.41
CA TYR A 10 -10.11 32.29 1.83
C TYR A 10 -11.50 31.84 1.36
N GLN A 11 -12.50 32.73 1.40
CA GLN A 11 -13.84 32.44 0.90
C GLN A 11 -13.89 32.25 -0.63
N LYS A 12 -13.08 32.96 -1.40
CA LYS A 12 -13.02 32.78 -2.86
C LYS A 12 -12.36 31.44 -3.25
N ARG A 13 -11.37 30.95 -2.50
CA ARG A 13 -10.76 29.63 -2.74
C ARG A 13 -11.70 28.46 -2.39
N LEU A 14 -12.52 28.61 -1.35
CA LEU A 14 -13.52 27.60 -0.98
C LEU A 14 -14.66 27.50 -2.01
N SER A 15 -15.07 28.62 -2.64
CA SER A 15 -16.12 28.60 -3.65
C SER A 15 -15.65 27.94 -4.96
N MET A 16 -14.41 28.17 -5.36
CA MET A 16 -13.84 27.54 -6.57
C MET A 16 -13.68 26.02 -6.42
N LYS A 17 -13.34 25.53 -5.22
CA LYS A 17 -13.29 24.09 -4.92
C LYS A 17 -14.68 23.44 -4.97
N ARG A 18 -15.73 24.13 -4.56
CA ARG A 18 -17.12 23.66 -4.66
C ARG A 18 -17.60 23.53 -6.12
N TYR A 19 -17.23 24.46 -6.99
CA TYR A 19 -17.58 24.37 -8.42
C TYR A 19 -16.82 23.26 -9.15
N LEU A 20 -15.55 23.01 -8.80
CA LEU A 20 -14.79 21.92 -9.37
C LEU A 20 -15.41 20.55 -9.00
N PHE A 21 -15.87 20.41 -7.75
CA PHE A 21 -16.54 19.20 -7.25
C PHE A 21 -17.88 18.95 -7.97
N ILE A 22 -18.65 20.02 -8.24
CA ILE A 22 -19.92 19.95 -8.98
C ILE A 22 -19.68 19.58 -10.45
N ILE A 23 -18.64 20.08 -11.08
CA ILE A 23 -18.28 19.75 -12.47
C ILE A 23 -17.85 18.29 -12.60
N ILE A 24 -17.11 17.75 -11.63
CA ILE A 24 -16.74 16.34 -11.58
C ILE A 24 -17.99 15.46 -11.39
N LEU A 25 -18.91 15.83 -10.52
CA LEU A 25 -20.18 15.13 -10.33
C LEU A 25 -21.08 15.15 -11.59
N ILE A 26 -21.11 16.27 -12.30
CA ILE A 26 -21.91 16.41 -13.55
C ILE A 26 -21.28 15.58 -14.68
N SER A 27 -19.95 15.53 -14.79
CA SER A 27 -19.29 14.68 -15.80
C SER A 27 -19.48 13.19 -15.54
N ILE A 28 -19.60 12.77 -14.27
CA ILE A 28 -19.95 11.40 -13.87
C ILE A 28 -21.40 11.08 -14.24
N TYR A 29 -22.33 12.03 -14.11
CA TYR A 29 -23.75 11.83 -14.41
C TYR A 29 -24.04 11.60 -15.93
N HIS A 30 -23.22 12.17 -16.82
CA HIS A 30 -23.38 11.97 -18.27
C HIS A 30 -22.81 10.63 -18.76
N SER A 31 -22.01 9.92 -17.96
CA SER A 31 -21.42 8.62 -18.32
C SER A 31 -22.32 7.42 -17.93
N ILE A 32 -23.40 7.66 -17.18
CA ILE A 32 -24.27 6.60 -16.63
C ILE A 32 -25.40 6.17 -17.60
N ALA A 33 -25.54 6.81 -18.75
CA ALA A 33 -26.72 6.66 -19.60
C ALA A 33 -26.71 5.57 -20.67
N PHE A 34 -25.70 4.69 -20.76
CA PHE A 34 -25.77 3.54 -21.68
C PHE A 34 -25.04 2.30 -21.17
N GLY A 35 -25.77 1.23 -20.91
CA GLY A 35 -25.23 -0.11 -20.80
C GLY A 35 -25.98 -1.08 -19.90
N GLN A 36 -27.15 -1.52 -20.31
CA GLN A 36 -27.67 -2.82 -19.83
C GLN A 36 -27.01 -3.94 -20.63
N ILE A 37 -26.38 -4.90 -20.01
CA ILE A 37 -26.15 -6.24 -20.56
C ILE A 37 -26.02 -7.27 -19.43
N ASN A 38 -26.66 -8.42 -19.68
CA ASN A 38 -26.84 -9.61 -18.89
C ASN A 38 -25.57 -10.40 -18.55
N GLU A 39 -25.48 -10.86 -17.36
CA GLU A 39 -25.47 -12.20 -16.75
C GLU A 39 -24.35 -13.19 -17.07
N GLY A 40 -23.91 -13.81 -15.97
CA GLY A 40 -23.20 -15.08 -15.91
C GLY A 40 -22.25 -15.14 -14.72
N TYR A 41 -22.76 -15.41 -13.53
CA TYR A 41 -21.93 -15.74 -12.36
C TYR A 41 -22.00 -17.25 -12.12
N ASP A 42 -20.86 -17.93 -12.25
CA ASP A 42 -20.67 -19.23 -11.62
C ASP A 42 -20.02 -19.04 -10.25
N GLU A 43 -20.71 -19.56 -9.27
CA GLU A 43 -20.22 -19.76 -7.91
C GLU A 43 -19.16 -20.86 -7.98
N ASP A 44 -17.95 -20.55 -7.57
CA ASP A 44 -17.15 -21.42 -6.74
C ASP A 44 -15.79 -20.78 -6.46
N GLY A 45 -15.56 -20.62 -5.21
CA GLY A 45 -14.37 -20.96 -4.63
C GLY A 45 -13.30 -20.03 -4.24
N PHE A 46 -13.08 -20.20 -3.16
CA PHE A 46 -11.89 -19.97 -2.38
C PHE A 46 -10.72 -20.78 -2.93
N ASN A 47 -9.76 -20.09 -3.56
CA ASN A 47 -8.37 -20.57 -3.58
C ASN A 47 -7.44 -19.34 -3.60
N GLN A 48 -6.97 -18.97 -2.42
CA GLN A 48 -5.79 -18.14 -2.27
C GLN A 48 -4.58 -18.95 -2.73
N SER A 49 -4.14 -18.75 -3.94
CA SER A 49 -2.77 -19.05 -4.31
C SER A 49 -2.15 -17.74 -4.81
N THR A 50 -1.23 -17.23 -4.03
CA THR A 50 -0.27 -16.22 -4.48
C THR A 50 0.60 -16.84 -5.56
N ASN A 51 0.10 -16.85 -6.78
CA ASN A 51 0.92 -17.21 -7.93
C ASN A 51 1.56 -15.93 -8.46
N THR A 52 2.84 -15.79 -8.28
CA THR A 52 3.70 -14.94 -9.07
C THR A 52 3.57 -15.38 -10.53
N PHE A 53 2.74 -14.69 -11.29
CA PHE A 53 2.49 -15.02 -12.68
C PHE A 53 3.50 -14.26 -13.54
N ASN A 54 4.49 -14.97 -14.02
CA ASN A 54 5.30 -14.52 -15.15
C ASN A 54 4.59 -14.95 -16.44
N PRO A 55 4.12 -14.05 -17.32
CA PRO A 55 3.29 -14.40 -18.48
C PRO A 55 4.01 -15.24 -19.54
N SER A 56 5.25 -15.60 -19.36
CA SER A 56 6.08 -16.27 -20.37
C SER A 56 6.38 -17.75 -20.16
N HIS A 57 5.89 -18.42 -19.12
CA HIS A 57 6.21 -19.85 -18.95
C HIS A 57 5.00 -20.70 -18.57
N ARG A 58 4.61 -21.56 -19.53
CA ARG A 58 3.79 -22.73 -19.31
C ARG A 58 4.67 -23.86 -18.81
N THR A 59 4.42 -24.36 -17.62
CA THR A 59 4.80 -25.70 -17.22
C THR A 59 3.61 -26.64 -17.42
N ASP A 60 3.87 -27.68 -18.17
CA ASP A 60 3.03 -28.83 -18.36
C ASP A 60 2.75 -29.51 -17.02
N SER A 61 1.50 -29.63 -16.62
CA SER A 61 0.95 -30.84 -16.01
C SER A 61 -0.55 -30.72 -15.72
N THR A 62 -1.27 -31.67 -16.31
CA THR A 62 -2.50 -32.31 -15.88
C THR A 62 -3.71 -31.47 -15.44
N LYS A 63 -4.69 -31.43 -16.36
CA LYS A 63 -6.14 -31.48 -16.12
C LYS A 63 -6.76 -30.48 -15.14
N ASN A 64 -6.50 -29.19 -15.30
CA ASN A 64 -7.48 -28.17 -14.93
C ASN A 64 -7.64 -27.24 -16.14
N LYS A 65 -8.84 -27.15 -16.68
CA LYS A 65 -9.19 -26.16 -17.70
C LYS A 65 -8.91 -24.78 -17.09
N LYS A 66 -7.73 -24.22 -17.39
CA LYS A 66 -7.44 -22.82 -17.07
C LYS A 66 -8.34 -21.97 -17.96
N VAL A 67 -9.47 -21.56 -17.41
CA VAL A 67 -10.26 -20.48 -17.99
C VAL A 67 -9.36 -19.27 -18.02
N ALA A 68 -9.10 -18.70 -19.21
CA ALA A 68 -8.38 -17.44 -19.32
C ALA A 68 -9.07 -16.41 -18.41
N PRO A 69 -8.33 -15.72 -17.52
CA PRO A 69 -8.96 -14.78 -16.63
C PRO A 69 -9.65 -13.70 -17.46
N ARG A 70 -10.96 -13.69 -17.47
CA ARG A 70 -11.74 -12.58 -18.00
C ARG A 70 -11.61 -11.42 -17.03
N GLY A 71 -11.11 -10.30 -17.49
CA GLY A 71 -11.20 -9.07 -16.76
C GLY A 71 -9.88 -8.42 -16.37
N MET A 72 -9.72 -8.07 -15.12
CA MET A 72 -8.72 -7.17 -14.58
C MET A 72 -7.51 -7.91 -14.02
N TYR A 73 -6.29 -7.47 -14.37
CA TYR A 73 -5.04 -7.82 -13.70
C TYR A 73 -4.63 -6.68 -12.78
N VAL A 74 -4.13 -7.02 -11.60
CA VAL A 74 -3.69 -6.06 -10.60
C VAL A 74 -2.30 -6.44 -10.12
N TRP A 75 -1.40 -5.46 -10.00
CA TRP A 75 -0.05 -5.67 -9.48
C TRP A 75 0.45 -4.44 -8.73
N THR A 76 1.44 -4.64 -7.89
CA THR A 76 2.29 -3.60 -7.30
C THR A 76 3.68 -3.67 -7.88
N VAL A 77 4.51 -2.67 -7.65
CA VAL A 77 5.92 -2.66 -8.07
C VAL A 77 6.83 -2.37 -6.89
N ASP A 78 7.98 -3.02 -6.84
CA ASP A 78 8.95 -2.71 -5.79
C ASP A 78 9.66 -1.37 -6.04
N LYS A 79 10.10 -0.73 -4.95
CA LYS A 79 10.72 0.61 -4.98
C LYS A 79 12.12 0.61 -5.61
N LEU A 80 12.83 -0.53 -5.60
CA LEU A 80 14.24 -0.61 -6.01
C LEU A 80 14.39 -0.89 -7.50
N PHE A 81 13.65 -1.88 -8.03
CA PHE A 81 13.80 -2.34 -9.42
C PHE A 81 12.54 -2.15 -10.26
N GLY A 82 11.41 -1.78 -9.66
CA GLY A 82 10.11 -1.75 -10.33
C GLY A 82 9.65 -3.15 -10.78
N ASP A 83 10.03 -4.20 -10.07
CA ASP A 83 9.56 -5.55 -10.31
C ASP A 83 8.09 -5.67 -9.94
N ARG A 84 7.33 -6.36 -10.78
CA ARG A 84 5.90 -6.51 -10.58
C ARG A 84 5.59 -7.71 -9.68
N THR A 85 4.77 -7.47 -8.67
CA THR A 85 4.17 -8.50 -7.83
C THR A 85 2.67 -8.52 -8.08
N MET A 86 2.16 -9.65 -8.62
CA MET A 86 0.73 -9.79 -8.90
C MET A 86 -0.07 -9.79 -7.60
N GLN A 87 -1.14 -9.01 -7.59
CA GLN A 87 -2.02 -8.83 -6.44
C GLN A 87 -3.41 -9.41 -6.72
N VAL A 88 -4.08 -9.83 -5.65
CA VAL A 88 -5.49 -10.23 -5.72
C VAL A 88 -6.35 -8.98 -5.84
N LYS A 89 -7.41 -9.05 -6.65
CA LYS A 89 -8.42 -7.99 -6.71
C LYS A 89 -9.02 -7.75 -5.34
N ASP A 90 -9.50 -6.52 -5.08
CA ASP A 90 -10.26 -6.24 -3.86
C ASP A 90 -11.67 -6.87 -3.95
N THR A 91 -11.74 -8.12 -3.55
CA THR A 91 -12.97 -8.91 -3.44
C THR A 91 -13.39 -9.13 -1.99
N LEU A 92 -12.74 -8.46 -1.05
CA LEU A 92 -13.01 -8.63 0.38
C LEU A 92 -14.46 -8.24 0.69
N GLN A 93 -15.25 -9.22 1.10
CA GLN A 93 -16.67 -9.04 1.41
C GLN A 93 -16.91 -8.73 2.90
N HIS A 94 -16.06 -9.28 3.75
CA HIS A 94 -16.16 -9.24 5.19
C HIS A 94 -15.17 -8.21 5.75
N LEU A 95 -15.58 -7.39 6.71
CA LEU A 95 -14.76 -6.34 7.36
C LEU A 95 -13.96 -5.47 6.37
N PHE A 96 -14.55 -5.19 5.20
CA PHE A 96 -13.89 -4.41 4.15
C PHE A 96 -13.60 -2.95 4.57
N MET A 97 -14.38 -2.42 5.52
CA MET A 97 -14.25 -1.06 6.04
C MET A 97 -13.09 -0.89 7.02
N ASN A 98 -12.68 -1.95 7.74
CA ASN A 98 -11.69 -1.84 8.83
C ASN A 98 -10.32 -1.31 8.37
N SER A 99 -9.96 -1.55 7.10
CA SER A 99 -8.70 -1.01 6.54
C SER A 99 -8.69 0.53 6.43
N GLY A 100 -9.86 1.18 6.51
CA GLY A 100 -9.98 2.64 6.51
C GLY A 100 -9.94 3.26 7.91
N PHE A 101 -9.94 2.46 8.97
CA PHE A 101 -9.90 2.95 10.34
C PHE A 101 -8.46 3.13 10.83
N THR A 102 -8.22 4.17 11.62
CA THR A 102 -6.88 4.48 12.12
C THR A 102 -6.31 3.37 13.00
N GLN A 103 -7.15 2.66 13.77
CA GLN A 103 -6.71 1.54 14.60
C GLN A 103 -6.21 0.32 13.81
N GLY A 104 -6.36 0.33 12.48
CA GLY A 104 -6.01 -0.79 11.62
C GLY A 104 -7.10 -1.84 11.49
N ARG A 105 -6.83 -2.83 10.65
CA ARG A 105 -7.82 -3.87 10.31
C ARG A 105 -8.19 -4.76 11.48
N TYR A 106 -7.26 -5.00 12.39
CA TYR A 106 -7.39 -5.88 13.54
C TYR A 106 -7.21 -5.11 14.86
N GLY A 107 -7.33 -3.78 14.81
CA GLY A 107 -7.14 -2.93 15.96
C GLY A 107 -5.72 -2.94 16.52
N GLU A 108 -4.69 -3.20 15.70
CA GLU A 108 -3.30 -3.41 16.08
C GLU A 108 -2.51 -2.12 16.33
N TYR A 109 -3.07 -0.95 16.07
CA TYR A 109 -2.37 0.33 16.23
C TYR A 109 -2.79 1.09 17.50
N ASN A 110 -1.81 1.72 18.13
CA ASN A 110 -2.04 2.86 19.02
C ASN A 110 -2.21 4.12 18.19
N THR A 111 -3.07 5.03 18.66
CA THR A 111 -3.40 6.27 17.96
C THR A 111 -3.87 7.32 18.95
N THR A 112 -3.85 8.60 18.57
CA THR A 112 -4.40 9.70 19.37
C THR A 112 -5.95 9.80 19.29
N GLY A 113 -6.63 8.75 18.81
CA GLY A 113 -8.05 8.52 18.96
C GLY A 113 -8.94 8.88 17.78
N ASN A 114 -8.58 9.84 16.94
CA ASN A 114 -9.42 10.33 15.84
C ASN A 114 -9.16 9.58 14.51
N LEU A 115 -10.10 9.69 13.57
CA LEU A 115 -9.89 9.21 12.19
C LEU A 115 -8.75 10.00 11.53
N GLY A 116 -7.78 9.30 10.96
CA GLY A 116 -6.63 9.94 10.30
C GLY A 116 -5.57 10.48 11.26
N ALA A 117 -5.69 10.23 12.56
CA ALA A 117 -4.70 10.61 13.56
C ALA A 117 -3.39 9.80 13.41
N PRO A 118 -2.26 10.32 13.92
CA PRO A 118 -1.00 9.58 13.95
C PRO A 118 -1.16 8.24 14.66
N ARG A 119 -0.44 7.21 14.16
CA ARG A 119 -0.51 5.87 14.72
C ARG A 119 0.84 5.17 14.81
N ILE A 120 0.96 4.23 15.73
CA ILE A 120 2.11 3.33 15.84
C ILE A 120 1.63 1.89 16.03
N ASN A 121 2.21 0.93 15.30
CA ASN A 121 1.85 -0.48 15.46
C ASN A 121 2.36 -1.02 16.81
N ARG A 122 1.47 -1.70 17.57
CA ARG A 122 1.86 -2.39 18.82
C ARG A 122 2.67 -3.64 18.57
N ILE A 123 2.51 -4.25 17.39
CA ILE A 123 3.23 -5.45 16.98
C ILE A 123 4.51 -5.00 16.26
N PHE A 124 5.66 -5.24 16.89
CA PHE A 124 6.94 -4.70 16.44
C PHE A 124 7.34 -5.17 15.04
N ILE A 125 7.22 -6.47 14.77
CA ILE A 125 7.60 -7.04 13.46
C ILE A 125 6.73 -6.54 12.28
N ASP A 126 5.63 -5.84 12.56
CA ASP A 126 4.76 -5.23 11.55
C ASP A 126 5.02 -3.72 11.39
N ARG A 127 5.98 -3.15 12.17
CA ARG A 127 6.42 -1.76 11.99
C ARG A 127 7.23 -1.63 10.71
N LYS A 128 6.90 -0.61 9.94
CA LYS A 128 7.64 -0.26 8.73
C LYS A 128 8.62 0.87 9.04
N ASP A 129 9.87 0.68 8.69
CA ASP A 129 10.94 1.67 8.87
C ASP A 129 11.40 2.29 7.53
N ASP A 130 10.54 2.26 6.51
CA ASP A 130 10.91 2.63 5.14
C ASP A 130 10.79 4.13 4.85
N GLU A 131 10.19 4.92 5.74
CA GLU A 131 9.99 6.35 5.51
C GLU A 131 11.20 7.16 5.96
N GLU A 132 11.86 7.77 5.00
CA GLU A 132 13.04 8.61 5.23
C GLU A 132 12.70 9.92 5.97
N PHE A 133 11.45 10.39 5.85
CA PHE A 133 10.95 11.55 6.59
C PHE A 133 10.17 11.05 7.80
N MET A 134 10.83 11.00 8.96
CA MET A 134 10.32 10.37 10.17
C MET A 134 8.91 10.81 10.59
N PHE A 135 8.52 12.04 10.27
CA PHE A 135 7.21 12.60 10.62
C PHE A 135 6.06 11.95 9.85
N LEU A 136 6.35 11.26 8.75
CA LEU A 136 5.36 10.52 7.94
C LEU A 136 5.23 9.06 8.34
N LYS A 137 6.12 8.50 9.15
CA LYS A 137 6.04 7.10 9.62
C LYS A 137 4.69 6.79 10.30
N HIS A 138 4.12 7.78 10.96
CA HIS A 138 2.85 7.66 11.69
C HIS A 138 1.60 7.82 10.81
N TYR A 139 1.78 8.06 9.50
CA TYR A 139 0.74 8.17 8.48
C TYR A 139 0.87 7.14 7.37
N ASP A 140 1.55 6.01 7.61
CA ASP A 140 1.80 4.92 6.66
C ASP A 140 0.55 4.39 5.95
N PHE A 141 -0.61 4.45 6.62
CA PHE A 141 -1.91 4.03 6.11
C PHE A 141 -2.47 4.94 5.01
N PHE A 142 -2.00 6.17 4.95
CA PHE A 142 -2.51 7.20 4.04
C PHE A 142 -1.61 7.37 2.81
N LEU A 143 -0.30 7.27 2.97
CA LEU A 143 0.70 7.50 1.93
C LEU A 143 0.59 6.48 0.79
N THR A 144 0.75 6.96 -0.43
CA THR A 144 0.80 6.12 -1.62
C THR A 144 2.25 5.86 -2.03
N GLN A 145 2.65 4.60 -1.94
CA GLN A 145 3.98 4.10 -2.30
C GLN A 145 3.90 3.10 -3.46
N PRO A 146 4.97 2.87 -4.24
CA PRO A 146 4.96 1.90 -5.35
C PRO A 146 4.55 0.48 -4.94
N ASP A 147 4.91 0.04 -3.74
CA ASP A 147 4.64 -1.28 -3.17
C ASP A 147 3.19 -1.45 -2.68
N ASN A 148 2.45 -0.35 -2.45
CA ASN A 148 1.06 -0.38 -2.02
C ASN A 148 0.07 0.11 -3.09
N LEU A 149 0.52 0.85 -4.12
CA LEU A 149 -0.32 1.25 -5.24
C LEU A 149 -0.62 0.06 -6.15
N ARG A 150 -1.90 -0.18 -6.39
CA ARG A 150 -2.36 -1.25 -7.28
C ARG A 150 -2.51 -0.73 -8.70
N PHE A 151 -1.52 -1.00 -9.54
CA PHE A 151 -1.64 -0.83 -10.98
C PHE A 151 -2.67 -1.81 -11.54
N THR A 152 -3.36 -1.41 -12.59
CA THR A 152 -4.41 -2.23 -13.19
C THR A 152 -4.25 -2.34 -14.69
N ASN A 153 -4.56 -3.50 -15.25
CA ASN A 153 -4.81 -3.70 -16.67
C ASN A 153 -6.22 -4.30 -16.82
N THR A 154 -7.08 -3.64 -17.55
CA THR A 154 -8.51 -3.92 -17.60
C THR A 154 -9.06 -3.79 -19.01
N LEU A 155 -10.07 -4.61 -19.34
CA LEU A 155 -10.77 -4.54 -20.63
C LEU A 155 -11.81 -3.43 -20.70
N ALA A 156 -12.32 -2.98 -19.53
CA ALA A 156 -13.28 -1.90 -19.40
C ALA A 156 -12.81 -0.93 -18.31
N PRO A 157 -13.21 0.34 -18.34
CA PRO A 157 -12.93 1.27 -17.25
C PRO A 157 -13.42 0.75 -15.90
N ILE A 158 -12.63 0.99 -14.86
CA ILE A 158 -12.94 0.60 -13.49
C ILE A 158 -13.12 1.84 -12.66
N THR A 159 -14.16 1.86 -11.86
CA THR A 159 -14.34 2.86 -10.80
C THR A 159 -14.62 2.15 -9.49
N ASN A 160 -13.90 2.52 -8.44
CA ASN A 160 -14.18 2.10 -7.07
C ASN A 160 -14.44 3.35 -6.24
N LEU A 161 -15.58 3.38 -5.57
CA LEU A 161 -15.98 4.47 -4.68
C LEU A 161 -16.23 3.90 -3.28
N ASN A 162 -15.51 4.40 -2.29
CA ASN A 162 -15.74 4.10 -0.89
C ASN A 162 -16.10 5.39 -0.16
N TYR A 163 -17.17 5.33 0.59
CA TYR A 163 -17.58 6.44 1.45
C TYR A 163 -18.10 5.88 2.77
N TYR A 164 -17.68 6.47 3.86
CA TYR A 164 -18.37 6.30 5.11
C TYR A 164 -18.44 7.61 5.89
N SER A 165 -19.44 7.71 6.76
CA SER A 165 -19.65 8.82 7.63
C SER A 165 -20.17 8.32 8.98
N CYS A 166 -19.87 9.05 10.03
CA CYS A 166 -20.42 8.79 11.35
C CYS A 166 -20.52 10.07 12.18
N GLY A 167 -21.25 9.98 13.30
CA GLY A 167 -21.42 11.09 14.20
C GLY A 167 -22.28 12.22 13.62
N ASP A 168 -22.11 13.39 14.15
CA ASP A 168 -22.82 14.60 13.76
C ASP A 168 -21.87 15.72 13.28
N LYS A 169 -22.35 16.95 13.23
CA LYS A 169 -21.54 18.10 12.82
C LYS A 169 -20.48 18.50 13.85
N THR A 170 -20.58 18.00 15.07
CA THR A 170 -19.68 18.35 16.19
C THR A 170 -18.51 17.38 16.28
N ASN A 171 -18.75 16.08 16.18
CA ASN A 171 -17.77 15.02 16.42
C ASN A 171 -17.67 13.98 15.30
N GLY A 172 -18.30 14.24 14.15
CA GLY A 172 -18.39 13.27 13.07
C GLY A 172 -17.09 13.02 12.32
N GLU A 173 -17.04 11.90 11.65
CA GLU A 173 -15.96 11.48 10.75
C GLU A 173 -16.51 11.31 9.34
N ASP A 174 -15.74 11.72 8.34
CA ASP A 174 -16.04 11.53 6.93
C ASP A 174 -14.83 10.92 6.21
N TYR A 175 -15.05 9.86 5.44
CA TYR A 175 -14.04 9.22 4.63
C TYR A 175 -14.54 9.02 3.21
N LEU A 176 -13.79 9.51 2.23
CA LEU A 176 -14.07 9.34 0.82
C LEU A 176 -12.81 8.86 0.09
N LYS A 177 -12.92 7.72 -0.58
CA LYS A 177 -11.88 7.21 -1.48
C LYS A 177 -12.48 6.91 -2.84
N ALA A 178 -11.93 7.50 -3.88
CA ALA A 178 -12.31 7.25 -5.25
C ALA A 178 -11.09 6.77 -6.04
N LEU A 179 -11.26 5.73 -6.84
CA LEU A 179 -10.25 5.20 -7.73
C LEU A 179 -10.87 5.04 -9.12
N PHE A 180 -10.19 5.53 -10.12
CA PHE A 180 -10.53 5.34 -11.53
C PHE A 180 -9.32 4.78 -12.26
N ALA A 181 -9.55 3.77 -13.11
CA ALA A 181 -8.51 3.21 -13.95
C ALA A 181 -9.07 2.79 -15.31
N VAL A 182 -8.26 3.00 -16.35
CA VAL A 182 -8.61 2.69 -17.72
C VAL A 182 -7.38 2.29 -18.52
N ASN A 183 -7.56 1.44 -19.52
CA ASN A 183 -6.53 1.11 -20.49
C ASN A 183 -6.82 1.82 -21.81
N ALA A 184 -5.83 2.58 -22.30
CA ALA A 184 -5.85 3.18 -23.64
C ALA A 184 -5.52 2.13 -24.71
N SER A 185 -4.75 1.09 -24.37
CA SER A 185 -4.44 -0.05 -25.23
C SER A 185 -4.17 -1.29 -24.38
N LYS A 186 -3.87 -2.44 -25.02
CA LYS A 186 -3.45 -3.65 -24.30
C LYS A 186 -2.19 -3.46 -23.45
N GLN A 187 -1.37 -2.49 -23.80
CA GLN A 187 -0.06 -2.24 -23.19
C GLN A 187 -0.04 -1.00 -22.30
N LEU A 188 -0.89 0.00 -22.59
CA LEU A 188 -0.91 1.29 -21.89
C LEU A 188 -2.16 1.42 -21.05
N GLY A 189 -1.98 1.52 -19.76
CA GLY A 189 -3.03 1.78 -18.78
C GLY A 189 -2.64 2.90 -17.83
N GLY A 190 -3.63 3.48 -17.18
CA GLY A 190 -3.42 4.50 -16.16
C GLY A 190 -4.67 4.77 -15.36
N GLY A 191 -4.54 5.61 -14.37
CA GLY A 191 -5.64 5.96 -13.50
C GLY A 191 -5.27 7.03 -12.50
N PHE A 192 -6.24 7.34 -11.67
CA PHE A 192 -6.05 8.23 -10.54
C PHE A 192 -6.76 7.68 -9.29
N LYS A 193 -6.25 8.04 -8.15
CA LYS A 193 -6.82 7.80 -6.84
C LYS A 193 -6.97 9.14 -6.11
N PHE A 194 -8.07 9.30 -5.44
CA PHE A 194 -8.36 10.39 -4.54
C PHE A 194 -8.72 9.79 -3.20
N ASN A 195 -8.14 10.29 -2.11
CA ASN A 195 -8.39 9.83 -0.77
C ASN A 195 -8.56 11.04 0.15
N TYR A 196 -9.65 11.08 0.90
CA TYR A 196 -9.96 12.17 1.82
C TYR A 196 -10.47 11.59 3.13
N MET A 197 -9.83 11.98 4.23
CA MET A 197 -10.25 11.67 5.58
C MET A 197 -10.43 12.96 6.36
N TYR A 198 -11.54 13.06 7.06
CA TYR A 198 -11.81 14.17 7.94
C TYR A 198 -12.43 13.66 9.23
N GLY A 199 -11.81 14.00 10.36
CA GLY A 199 -12.32 13.70 11.70
C GLY A 199 -12.43 14.99 12.49
N ARG A 200 -13.59 15.26 13.08
CA ARG A 200 -13.78 16.44 13.94
C ARG A 200 -13.19 16.22 15.32
N GLY A 201 -13.24 14.98 15.80
CA GLY A 201 -12.80 14.60 17.13
C GLY A 201 -13.87 14.75 18.21
N PHE A 202 -13.76 13.95 19.26
CA PHE A 202 -14.64 13.98 20.41
C PHE A 202 -14.14 14.95 21.49
N TYR A 203 -12.83 15.08 21.60
CA TYR A 203 -12.17 15.92 22.58
C TYR A 203 -11.79 17.27 21.97
N GLN A 204 -11.56 18.26 22.82
CA GLN A 204 -11.16 19.58 22.36
C GLN A 204 -9.88 19.49 21.51
N ASN A 205 -9.79 20.34 20.49
CA ASN A 205 -8.62 20.52 19.63
C ASN A 205 -8.06 19.20 19.06
N GLN A 206 -8.92 18.34 18.49
CA GLN A 206 -8.55 16.98 18.03
C GLN A 206 -8.82 16.75 16.53
N SER A 207 -9.15 17.78 15.76
CA SER A 207 -9.55 17.55 14.35
C SER A 207 -8.39 17.11 13.46
N THR A 208 -8.72 16.31 12.46
CA THR A 208 -7.79 15.82 11.42
C THR A 208 -8.37 16.11 10.05
N ALA A 209 -7.53 16.41 9.07
CA ALA A 209 -7.91 16.58 7.68
C ALA A 209 -6.78 16.10 6.78
N LEU A 210 -6.99 14.96 6.11
CA LEU A 210 -6.01 14.33 5.24
C LEU A 210 -6.56 14.27 3.81
N PHE A 211 -5.70 14.58 2.86
CA PHE A 211 -6.01 14.60 1.44
C PHE A 211 -4.86 14.00 0.65
N ASP A 212 -5.15 13.00 -0.21
CA ASP A 212 -4.21 12.38 -1.13
C ASP A 212 -4.79 12.41 -2.55
N TYR A 213 -3.97 12.79 -3.49
CA TYR A 213 -4.25 12.68 -4.91
C TYR A 213 -3.08 12.00 -5.61
N THR A 214 -3.33 10.84 -6.16
CA THR A 214 -2.34 10.03 -6.86
C THR A 214 -2.75 9.77 -8.29
N MET A 215 -1.85 10.01 -9.23
CA MET A 215 -1.96 9.61 -10.64
C MET A 215 -0.92 8.53 -10.93
N TRP A 216 -1.28 7.59 -11.80
CA TRP A 216 -0.31 6.59 -12.27
C TRP A 216 -0.54 6.22 -13.72
N THR A 217 0.52 5.74 -14.35
CA THR A 217 0.46 5.13 -15.67
C THR A 217 1.41 3.95 -15.75
N SER A 218 1.08 2.98 -16.58
CA SER A 218 1.92 1.81 -16.86
C SER A 218 1.92 1.49 -18.34
N TYR A 219 3.11 1.22 -18.88
CA TYR A 219 3.29 0.69 -20.21
C TYR A 219 3.95 -0.70 -20.14
N LEU A 220 3.31 -1.72 -20.70
CA LEU A 220 3.73 -3.11 -20.64
C LEU A 220 3.93 -3.68 -22.04
N GLY A 221 5.02 -3.32 -22.69
CA GLY A 221 5.45 -3.91 -23.94
C GLY A 221 6.39 -5.12 -23.75
N ASP A 222 6.66 -5.87 -24.82
CA ASP A 222 7.52 -7.05 -24.77
C ASP A 222 8.99 -6.71 -24.50
N ARG A 223 9.46 -5.58 -25.04
CA ARG A 223 10.85 -5.14 -24.90
C ARG A 223 11.02 -3.95 -23.96
N TYR A 224 9.98 -3.16 -23.78
CA TYR A 224 10.02 -1.97 -22.92
C TYR A 224 8.84 -1.98 -21.98
N GLN A 225 9.10 -1.70 -20.71
CA GLN A 225 8.09 -1.58 -19.65
C GLN A 225 8.39 -0.35 -18.83
N ALA A 226 7.35 0.38 -18.43
CA ALA A 226 7.48 1.55 -17.60
C ALA A 226 6.30 1.70 -16.64
N HIS A 227 6.58 2.25 -15.45
CA HIS A 227 5.59 2.62 -14.45
C HIS A 227 5.91 4.02 -13.95
N VAL A 228 4.89 4.86 -13.82
CA VAL A 228 5.02 6.21 -13.28
C VAL A 228 3.95 6.38 -12.21
N ILE A 229 4.33 6.98 -11.09
CA ILE A 229 3.43 7.41 -10.02
C ILE A 229 3.76 8.86 -9.71
N LEU A 230 2.73 9.68 -9.58
CA LEU A 230 2.80 11.03 -9.04
C LEU A 230 1.76 11.13 -7.93
N SER A 231 2.19 11.35 -6.70
CA SER A 231 1.33 11.49 -5.53
C SER A 231 1.57 12.81 -4.83
N THR A 232 0.49 13.42 -4.36
CA THR A 232 0.55 14.58 -3.47
C THR A 232 -0.32 14.32 -2.26
N ASP A 233 0.27 14.49 -1.08
CA ASP A 233 -0.38 14.27 0.19
C ASP A 233 -0.40 15.58 0.98
N HIS A 234 -1.53 15.89 1.60
CA HIS A 234 -1.69 17.01 2.51
C HIS A 234 -2.37 16.52 3.78
N MET A 235 -1.70 16.63 4.89
CA MET A 235 -2.17 16.11 6.18
C MET A 235 -2.09 17.22 7.22
N LYS A 236 -3.24 17.54 7.81
CA LYS A 236 -3.34 18.48 8.92
C LYS A 236 -3.94 17.76 10.13
N ASN A 237 -3.26 17.86 11.26
CA ASN A 237 -3.70 17.33 12.54
C ASN A 237 -3.69 18.45 13.56
N THR A 238 -4.82 18.67 14.23
CA THR A 238 -4.90 19.59 15.36
C THR A 238 -4.40 18.87 16.60
N GLU A 239 -3.50 19.50 17.34
CA GLU A 239 -2.74 18.92 18.42
C GLU A 239 -3.28 19.39 19.77
N ASN A 240 -3.83 18.48 20.57
CA ASN A 240 -4.35 18.81 21.89
C ASN A 240 -3.42 18.40 23.06
N GLY A 241 -2.34 17.66 22.76
CA GLY A 241 -1.40 17.20 23.80
C GLY A 241 -1.98 16.23 24.82
N GLY A 242 -3.15 15.62 24.52
CA GLY A 242 -3.87 14.76 25.45
C GLY A 242 -4.76 15.50 26.47
N ILE A 243 -5.57 14.76 27.21
CA ILE A 243 -6.40 15.30 28.30
C ILE A 243 -5.54 15.59 29.54
N THR A 244 -5.93 16.56 30.34
CA THR A 244 -5.14 17.04 31.50
C THR A 244 -5.08 16.05 32.65
N ASP A 245 -6.11 15.23 32.85
CA ASP A 245 -6.15 14.18 33.89
C ASP A 245 -6.95 12.97 33.38
N ASP A 246 -6.33 11.82 33.38
CA ASP A 246 -6.95 10.54 32.96
C ASP A 246 -8.15 10.13 33.81
N LYS A 247 -8.31 10.74 35.00
CA LYS A 247 -9.47 10.48 35.87
C LYS A 247 -10.78 10.98 35.30
N TYR A 248 -10.76 11.97 34.39
CA TYR A 248 -11.98 12.37 33.66
C TYR A 248 -12.63 11.18 32.95
N ILE A 249 -11.84 10.20 32.55
CA ILE A 249 -12.28 8.98 31.90
C ILE A 249 -12.41 7.83 32.89
N THR A 250 -11.37 7.58 33.70
CA THR A 250 -11.29 6.38 34.54
C THR A 250 -12.13 6.49 35.83
N HIS A 251 -12.18 7.68 36.42
CA HIS A 251 -12.84 7.97 37.69
C HIS A 251 -13.63 9.28 37.61
N PRO A 252 -14.59 9.43 36.68
CA PRO A 252 -15.33 10.68 36.53
C PRO A 252 -16.09 11.08 37.79
N GLU A 253 -16.41 10.13 38.65
CA GLU A 253 -17.04 10.33 39.95
C GLU A 253 -16.20 11.13 40.96
N THR A 254 -14.93 11.39 40.69
CA THR A 254 -14.04 12.19 41.54
C THR A 254 -14.17 13.69 41.30
N PHE A 255 -14.90 14.09 40.27
CA PHE A 255 -15.15 15.50 39.95
C PHE A 255 -16.55 15.91 40.37
N ASP A 256 -16.71 17.17 40.80
CA ASP A 256 -18.01 17.72 41.26
C ASP A 256 -19.01 17.84 40.09
N ASP A 257 -18.53 18.09 38.87
CA ASP A 257 -19.34 18.22 37.66
C ASP A 257 -19.19 17.00 36.74
N ASN A 258 -20.23 16.71 35.96
CA ASN A 258 -20.18 15.73 34.88
C ASN A 258 -19.68 16.41 33.60
N TYR A 259 -18.51 15.99 33.11
CA TYR A 259 -17.93 16.51 31.90
C TYR A 259 -18.31 15.62 30.68
N THR A 260 -18.76 16.24 29.62
CA THR A 260 -18.81 15.57 28.29
C THR A 260 -17.40 15.57 27.70
N SER A 261 -17.13 14.69 26.76
CA SER A 261 -15.81 14.60 26.10
C SER A 261 -15.32 15.94 25.55
N ALA A 262 -16.24 16.76 25.03
CA ALA A 262 -15.93 18.08 24.48
C ALA A 262 -15.62 19.14 25.58
N GLU A 263 -15.95 18.89 26.84
CA GLU A 263 -15.69 19.77 27.97
C GLU A 263 -14.45 19.37 28.76
N ILE A 264 -13.94 18.15 28.57
CA ILE A 264 -12.71 17.67 29.22
C ILE A 264 -11.55 18.58 28.82
N PRO A 265 -10.81 19.17 29.77
CA PRO A 265 -9.67 20.02 29.47
C PRO A 265 -8.53 19.24 28.80
N VAL A 266 -7.84 19.90 27.88
CA VAL A 266 -6.70 19.37 27.16
C VAL A 266 -5.45 20.21 27.42
N ASN A 267 -4.26 19.60 27.20
CA ASN A 267 -3.00 20.25 27.52
C ASN A 267 -2.65 21.38 26.55
N LEU A 268 -3.03 21.27 25.27
CA LEU A 268 -2.73 22.25 24.24
C LEU A 268 -3.99 22.72 23.52
N THR A 269 -4.03 24.01 23.21
CA THR A 269 -5.09 24.66 22.44
C THR A 269 -4.47 25.46 21.29
N ASP A 270 -5.18 25.59 20.16
CA ASP A 270 -4.74 26.33 18.98
C ASP A 270 -3.39 25.88 18.39
N ASN A 271 -3.08 24.61 18.53
CA ASN A 271 -1.87 23.97 18.01
C ASN A 271 -2.23 22.98 16.90
N TRP A 272 -1.42 22.92 15.84
CA TRP A 272 -1.58 21.92 14.78
C TRP A 272 -0.28 21.61 14.04
N THR A 273 -0.22 20.41 13.52
CA THR A 273 0.81 19.96 12.59
C THR A 273 0.26 19.92 11.17
N ARG A 274 1.05 20.36 10.20
CA ARG A 274 0.78 20.19 8.78
C ARG A 274 1.96 19.45 8.14
N ASN A 275 1.67 18.41 7.36
CA ASN A 275 2.62 17.71 6.54
C ASN A 275 2.16 17.75 5.09
N ASP A 276 3.02 18.22 4.21
CA ASP A 276 2.84 18.22 2.76
C ASP A 276 3.89 17.33 2.11
N ALA A 277 3.48 16.40 1.25
CA ALA A 277 4.39 15.50 0.55
C ALA A 277 4.11 15.49 -0.95
N LEU A 278 5.17 15.40 -1.74
CA LEU A 278 5.13 15.16 -3.17
C LEU A 278 6.06 13.98 -3.49
N HIS A 279 5.52 12.96 -4.11
CA HIS A 279 6.26 11.76 -4.52
C HIS A 279 6.17 11.56 -6.02
N LEU A 280 7.30 11.47 -6.70
CA LEU A 280 7.41 11.04 -8.09
C LEU A 280 8.22 9.75 -8.14
N PHE A 281 7.60 8.69 -8.60
CA PHE A 281 8.28 7.43 -8.90
C PHE A 281 8.22 7.15 -10.39
N LEU A 282 9.37 6.85 -10.99
CA LEU A 282 9.50 6.36 -12.35
C LEU A 282 10.32 5.07 -12.31
N SER A 283 9.78 4.01 -12.86
CA SER A 283 10.54 2.79 -13.14
C SER A 283 10.40 2.45 -14.60
N HIS A 284 11.51 2.19 -15.26
CA HIS A 284 11.48 1.68 -16.62
C HIS A 284 12.58 0.65 -16.87
N ARG A 285 12.27 -0.28 -17.76
CA ARG A 285 13.22 -1.33 -18.15
C ARG A 285 13.19 -1.60 -19.63
N TYR A 286 14.37 -1.86 -20.17
CA TYR A 286 14.53 -2.34 -21.52
C TYR A 286 15.01 -3.80 -21.49
N ILE A 287 14.27 -4.68 -22.17
CA ILE A 287 14.47 -6.12 -22.15
C ILE A 287 15.13 -6.54 -23.46
N VAL A 288 16.24 -7.25 -23.36
CA VAL A 288 16.97 -7.85 -24.47
C VAL A 288 16.80 -9.36 -24.43
N GLY A 289 16.50 -9.94 -25.57
CA GLY A 289 16.26 -11.38 -25.70
C GLY A 289 16.26 -11.82 -27.16
N PHE A 290 15.76 -13.01 -27.40
CA PHE A 290 15.67 -13.59 -28.72
C PHE A 290 14.28 -14.18 -28.98
N ASN A 291 13.94 -14.34 -30.26
CA ASN A 291 12.71 -15.01 -30.65
C ASN A 291 12.93 -16.50 -30.74
N ARG A 292 12.10 -17.29 -30.09
CA ARG A 292 12.08 -18.74 -30.15
C ARG A 292 10.77 -19.19 -30.79
N LYS A 293 10.86 -20.16 -31.70
CA LYS A 293 9.68 -20.83 -32.25
C LYS A 293 9.13 -21.81 -31.22
N VAL A 294 7.88 -21.58 -30.79
CA VAL A 294 7.18 -22.45 -29.84
C VAL A 294 5.91 -23.00 -30.49
N PRO A 295 5.57 -24.27 -30.31
CA PRO A 295 4.32 -24.81 -30.82
C PRO A 295 3.13 -24.08 -30.24
N MET A 296 2.14 -23.77 -31.06
CA MET A 296 0.88 -23.16 -30.64
C MET A 296 0.09 -24.13 -29.78
N THR A 297 -0.67 -23.60 -28.85
CA THR A 297 -1.63 -24.40 -28.07
C THR A 297 -2.84 -24.77 -28.92
N GLU A 298 -3.58 -25.83 -28.53
CA GLU A 298 -4.81 -26.25 -29.21
C GLU A 298 -5.79 -25.11 -29.40
N ALA A 299 -5.96 -24.25 -28.39
CA ALA A 299 -6.83 -23.07 -28.47
C ALA A 299 -6.34 -22.02 -29.48
N GLU A 300 -5.01 -21.78 -29.55
CA GLU A 300 -4.41 -20.87 -30.51
C GLU A 300 -4.48 -21.44 -31.95
N ILE A 301 -4.31 -22.75 -32.10
CA ILE A 301 -4.49 -23.46 -33.37
C ILE A 301 -5.93 -23.33 -33.85
N ALA A 302 -6.92 -23.56 -32.94
CA ALA A 302 -8.34 -23.43 -33.27
C ALA A 302 -8.69 -21.98 -33.66
N ALA A 303 -8.18 -20.99 -32.92
CA ALA A 303 -8.38 -19.57 -33.25
C ALA A 303 -7.76 -19.19 -34.60
N LYS A 304 -6.57 -19.71 -34.91
CA LYS A 304 -5.89 -19.46 -36.20
C LYS A 304 -6.60 -20.14 -37.35
N LYS A 305 -7.10 -21.38 -37.16
CA LYS A 305 -7.93 -22.07 -38.16
C LYS A 305 -9.19 -21.29 -38.46
N PHE A 306 -9.91 -20.88 -37.44
CA PHE A 306 -11.13 -20.05 -37.60
C PHE A 306 -10.86 -18.73 -38.33
N ALA A 307 -9.73 -18.05 -38.01
CA ALA A 307 -9.35 -16.84 -38.70
C ALA A 307 -9.05 -17.08 -40.20
N LEU A 308 -8.35 -18.19 -40.53
CA LEU A 308 -8.05 -18.58 -41.90
C LEU A 308 -9.28 -18.97 -42.70
N GLU A 309 -10.24 -19.70 -42.09
CA GLU A 309 -11.53 -20.04 -42.69
C GLU A 309 -12.35 -18.79 -42.98
N SER A 310 -12.42 -17.87 -42.00
CA SER A 310 -13.13 -16.58 -42.18
C SER A 310 -12.50 -15.70 -43.26
N GLN A 311 -11.19 -15.76 -43.44
CA GLN A 311 -10.50 -15.05 -44.54
C GLN A 311 -10.83 -15.67 -45.90
N LYS A 312 -10.83 -16.99 -46.02
CA LYS A 312 -11.21 -17.71 -47.26
C LYS A 312 -12.66 -17.40 -47.65
N GLU A 313 -13.58 -17.47 -46.70
CA GLU A 313 -14.97 -17.11 -46.95
C GLU A 313 -15.15 -15.65 -47.42
N ASN A 314 -14.40 -14.73 -46.85
CA ASN A 314 -14.40 -13.33 -47.28
C ASN A 314 -13.74 -13.10 -48.66
N GLU A 315 -12.72 -13.90 -49.04
CA GLU A 315 -12.08 -13.85 -50.34
C GLU A 315 -13.00 -14.48 -51.43
N GLU A 316 -13.64 -15.60 -51.15
CA GLU A 316 -14.62 -16.25 -52.03
C GLU A 316 -15.85 -15.36 -52.26
N GLN A 317 -16.30 -14.61 -51.24
CA GLN A 317 -17.37 -13.63 -51.38
C GLN A 317 -16.93 -12.46 -52.29
N LYS A 318 -15.69 -11.97 -52.18
CA LYS A 318 -15.16 -10.87 -52.99
C LYS A 318 -14.96 -11.31 -54.47
N ASP A 319 -14.58 -12.56 -54.72
CA ASP A 319 -14.43 -13.06 -56.07
C ASP A 319 -15.77 -13.37 -56.74
N ASN A 320 -16.76 -13.81 -55.96
CA ASN A 320 -18.15 -13.94 -56.45
C ASN A 320 -18.83 -12.60 -56.73
N GLU A 321 -18.48 -11.52 -55.99
CA GLU A 321 -18.96 -10.16 -56.25
C GLU A 321 -18.29 -9.54 -57.53
N LYS A 322 -17.08 -9.95 -57.89
CA LYS A 322 -16.39 -9.51 -59.11
C LYS A 322 -16.85 -10.20 -60.37
N ASN A 323 -17.37 -11.44 -60.30
CA ASN A 323 -17.85 -12.21 -61.45
C ASN A 323 -19.37 -12.21 -61.66
N GLY A 324 -20.15 -11.56 -60.76
CA GLY A 324 -21.59 -11.44 -60.86
C GLY A 324 -22.00 -10.13 -61.54
N ASN A 325 -22.41 -10.24 -62.80
CA ASN A 325 -22.97 -9.20 -63.65
C ASN A 325 -24.21 -8.54 -63.03
N LYS A 326 -24.35 -7.24 -63.21
CA LYS A 326 -25.52 -6.39 -62.99
C LYS A 326 -26.87 -7.09 -62.91
N ASP A 327 -27.54 -6.89 -61.83
CA ASP A 327 -28.97 -6.65 -61.62
C ASP A 327 -29.49 -7.38 -60.36
N LYS A 328 -29.93 -6.56 -59.44
CA LYS A 328 -30.89 -6.62 -58.38
C LYS A 328 -30.38 -6.36 -56.99
N LYS A 329 -30.73 -5.16 -56.58
CA LYS A 329 -30.78 -4.75 -55.17
C LYS A 329 -31.65 -5.76 -54.39
N ASP A 330 -31.08 -6.36 -53.35
CA ASP A 330 -31.78 -6.70 -52.13
C ASP A 330 -30.83 -6.61 -50.95
N GLU A 331 -31.06 -5.62 -50.13
CA GLU A 331 -30.38 -5.36 -48.87
C GLU A 331 -30.76 -6.49 -47.88
N LYS A 332 -29.81 -7.35 -47.55
CA LYS A 332 -29.85 -8.07 -46.28
C LYS A 332 -28.84 -7.47 -45.32
N LYS A 333 -29.34 -6.57 -44.49
CA LYS A 333 -28.60 -6.05 -43.33
C LYS A 333 -28.33 -7.15 -42.37
N TYR A 334 -27.06 -7.54 -42.18
CA TYR A 334 -26.62 -8.26 -40.99
C TYR A 334 -26.51 -7.24 -39.86
N ALA A 335 -27.45 -7.26 -38.94
CA ALA A 335 -27.40 -6.51 -37.70
C ALA A 335 -26.39 -7.19 -36.75
N GLY A 336 -25.33 -6.47 -36.34
CA GLY A 336 -24.50 -6.88 -35.21
C GLY A 336 -22.98 -6.64 -35.31
N ARG A 337 -22.47 -5.93 -36.32
CA ARG A 337 -21.03 -5.62 -36.35
C ARG A 337 -20.77 -4.11 -36.36
N PRO A 338 -19.98 -3.56 -35.41
CA PRO A 338 -19.55 -2.16 -35.47
C PRO A 338 -18.69 -1.91 -36.72
N LYS A 339 -18.84 -0.76 -37.37
CA LYS A 339 -18.13 -0.39 -38.61
C LYS A 339 -16.59 -0.29 -38.47
N ASP A 340 -16.06 -0.35 -37.27
CA ASP A 340 -14.64 -0.12 -36.92
C ASP A 340 -13.93 -1.37 -36.37
N ALA A 341 -14.52 -2.55 -36.45
CA ALA A 341 -13.88 -3.78 -36.02
C ALA A 341 -12.78 -4.17 -37.04
N LYS A 342 -11.53 -3.75 -36.78
CA LYS A 342 -10.35 -4.22 -37.50
C LYS A 342 -10.13 -5.70 -37.19
N VAL A 343 -10.15 -6.53 -38.19
CA VAL A 343 -9.72 -7.93 -38.10
C VAL A 343 -8.20 -7.94 -37.92
N ILE A 344 -7.73 -8.65 -36.90
CA ILE A 344 -6.29 -8.92 -36.71
C ILE A 344 -5.83 -9.82 -37.88
N GLY A 345 -5.29 -9.22 -38.93
CA GLY A 345 -4.87 -9.95 -40.13
C GLY A 345 -4.37 -9.09 -41.29
N ASP A 346 -4.46 -7.77 -41.19
CA ASP A 346 -3.87 -6.88 -42.23
C ASP A 346 -2.34 -6.79 -42.04
N LEU A 347 -1.63 -7.82 -42.46
CA LEU A 347 -0.21 -7.70 -42.79
C LEU A 347 -0.10 -7.29 -44.26
N PRO A 348 0.73 -6.28 -44.58
CA PRO A 348 0.93 -5.86 -45.96
C PRO A 348 1.49 -6.99 -46.80
N ASN A 349 0.98 -7.15 -48.01
CA ASN A 349 1.29 -8.17 -49.02
C ASN A 349 2.73 -8.13 -49.59
N ASP A 350 3.67 -7.46 -48.91
CA ASP A 350 5.04 -7.28 -49.42
C ASP A 350 6.06 -8.39 -49.06
N SER A 351 5.68 -9.35 -48.23
CA SER A 351 6.59 -10.45 -47.83
C SER A 351 6.58 -11.65 -48.78
N LEU A 352 5.75 -11.64 -49.82
CA LEU A 352 5.70 -12.72 -50.81
C LEU A 352 6.56 -12.49 -52.06
N LYS A 353 7.21 -11.34 -52.22
CA LYS A 353 8.07 -11.04 -53.38
C LYS A 353 9.56 -11.28 -53.19
N ALA A 354 10.03 -11.67 -52.00
CA ALA A 354 11.44 -11.83 -51.70
C ALA A 354 11.97 -13.28 -51.84
N ALA A 355 11.15 -14.24 -52.23
CA ALA A 355 11.55 -15.63 -52.36
C ALA A 355 11.61 -16.13 -53.83
N ALA A 356 11.94 -15.24 -54.76
CA ALA A 356 12.19 -15.64 -56.15
C ALA A 356 13.71 -15.75 -56.42
N GLY A 357 14.36 -16.70 -55.81
CA GLY A 357 15.78 -16.94 -56.05
C GLY A 357 16.22 -18.28 -55.49
N ASP A 358 15.89 -19.34 -56.15
CA ASP A 358 16.69 -20.56 -56.34
C ASP A 358 15.83 -21.57 -57.10
N ARG A 359 15.93 -21.55 -58.43
CA ARG A 359 15.34 -22.59 -59.27
C ARG A 359 16.20 -23.82 -59.14
N ILE A 360 15.72 -24.82 -58.39
CA ILE A 360 16.31 -26.15 -58.36
C ILE A 360 15.89 -26.82 -59.66
N ALA A 361 16.86 -27.24 -60.47
CA ALA A 361 16.62 -28.08 -61.64
C ALA A 361 16.17 -29.45 -61.17
N VAL A 362 14.99 -29.88 -61.61
CA VAL A 362 14.41 -31.19 -61.24
C VAL A 362 14.35 -32.09 -62.44
N ASP A 363 15.09 -33.19 -62.40
CA ASP A 363 15.29 -34.13 -63.56
C ASP A 363 14.13 -35.12 -63.71
N SER A 364 13.15 -35.17 -62.82
CA SER A 364 12.00 -36.08 -62.95
C SER A 364 10.73 -35.52 -62.20
N GLN A 365 9.56 -35.86 -62.72
CA GLN A 365 8.28 -35.50 -62.17
C GLN A 365 8.07 -36.05 -60.76
N GLN A 366 8.57 -37.25 -60.47
CA GLN A 366 8.54 -37.89 -59.15
C GLN A 366 9.37 -37.11 -58.13
N MET A 367 10.46 -36.50 -58.52
CA MET A 367 11.32 -35.70 -57.66
C MET A 367 10.69 -34.33 -57.39
N ALA A 368 9.98 -33.75 -58.39
CA ALA A 368 9.20 -32.55 -58.22
C ALA A 368 8.03 -32.75 -57.21
N ASP A 369 7.30 -33.84 -57.37
CA ASP A 369 6.19 -34.18 -56.48
C ASP A 369 6.68 -34.48 -55.06
N SER A 370 7.82 -35.12 -54.89
CA SER A 370 8.41 -35.38 -53.56
C SER A 370 8.93 -34.11 -52.88
N LEU A 371 9.50 -33.18 -53.66
CA LEU A 371 9.95 -31.88 -53.16
C LEU A 371 8.76 -30.99 -52.79
N ILE A 372 7.69 -30.97 -53.61
CA ILE A 372 6.44 -30.27 -53.32
C ILE A 372 5.77 -30.87 -52.08
N ALA A 373 5.75 -32.21 -51.95
CA ALA A 373 5.19 -32.86 -50.76
C ALA A 373 6.03 -32.60 -49.50
N ALA A 374 7.37 -32.58 -49.62
CA ALA A 374 8.28 -32.23 -48.54
C ALA A 374 8.13 -30.76 -48.14
N GLU A 375 8.05 -29.84 -49.11
CA GLU A 375 7.82 -28.42 -48.85
C GLU A 375 6.43 -28.15 -48.23
N LYS A 376 5.41 -28.88 -48.69
CA LYS A 376 4.06 -28.79 -48.10
C LYS A 376 4.05 -29.31 -46.69
N LYS A 377 4.76 -30.40 -46.39
CA LYS A 377 4.90 -30.96 -45.04
C LYS A 377 5.67 -30.02 -44.12
N VAL A 378 6.76 -29.40 -44.61
CA VAL A 378 7.51 -28.40 -43.87
C VAL A 378 6.67 -27.15 -43.59
N LYS A 379 5.84 -26.72 -44.57
CA LYS A 379 4.90 -25.59 -44.38
C LYS A 379 3.79 -25.96 -43.40
N GLU A 380 3.27 -27.18 -43.43
CA GLU A 380 2.27 -27.66 -42.47
C GLU A 380 2.88 -27.79 -41.06
N ASP A 381 4.08 -28.31 -40.91
CA ASP A 381 4.76 -28.42 -39.62
C ASP A 381 5.15 -27.06 -39.04
N THR A 382 5.45 -26.06 -39.86
CA THR A 382 5.76 -24.68 -39.39
C THR A 382 4.53 -23.79 -39.18
N ALA A 383 3.37 -24.17 -39.76
CA ALA A 383 2.14 -23.37 -39.65
C ALA A 383 1.61 -23.24 -38.22
N TRP A 384 1.94 -24.15 -37.32
CA TRP A 384 1.45 -24.22 -35.95
C TRP A 384 2.49 -23.79 -34.92
N TYR A 385 3.54 -23.09 -35.34
CA TYR A 385 4.51 -22.45 -34.48
C TYR A 385 4.25 -20.94 -34.41
N LYS A 386 4.45 -20.38 -33.23
CA LYS A 386 4.50 -18.92 -33.02
C LYS A 386 5.89 -18.50 -32.59
N ASN A 387 6.28 -17.31 -32.96
CA ASN A 387 7.47 -16.69 -32.42
C ASN A 387 7.14 -16.13 -31.04
N GLU A 388 7.80 -16.65 -30.02
CA GLU A 388 7.72 -16.16 -28.65
C GLU A 388 9.01 -15.42 -28.31
N TYR A 389 8.90 -14.20 -27.82
CA TYR A 389 10.06 -13.44 -27.36
C TYR A 389 10.52 -13.97 -26.01
N VAL A 390 11.74 -14.49 -25.93
CA VAL A 390 12.35 -15.01 -24.70
C VAL A 390 13.29 -13.94 -24.16
N PRO A 391 12.96 -13.33 -23.03
CA PRO A 391 13.81 -12.34 -22.40
C PRO A 391 15.02 -13.00 -21.76
N VAL A 392 16.20 -12.40 -21.89
CA VAL A 392 17.47 -12.88 -21.32
C VAL A 392 18.01 -11.90 -20.30
N THR A 393 18.14 -10.66 -20.71
CA THR A 393 18.74 -9.59 -19.90
C THR A 393 17.83 -8.38 -19.91
N SER A 394 17.78 -7.64 -18.81
CA SER A 394 17.12 -6.35 -18.78
C SER A 394 18.01 -5.28 -18.14
N PHE A 395 17.94 -4.07 -18.71
CA PHE A 395 18.49 -2.86 -18.15
C PHE A 395 17.36 -2.10 -17.46
N ILE A 396 17.54 -1.80 -16.20
CA ILE A 396 16.53 -1.23 -15.33
C ILE A 396 17.03 0.12 -14.83
N HIS A 397 16.16 1.12 -14.83
CA HIS A 397 16.38 2.38 -14.14
C HIS A 397 15.12 2.73 -13.34
N THR A 398 15.33 3.10 -12.08
CA THR A 398 14.29 3.67 -11.23
C THR A 398 14.72 5.05 -10.74
N LEU A 399 13.78 5.98 -10.70
CA LEU A 399 13.94 7.33 -10.18
C LEU A 399 12.86 7.58 -9.14
N ASN A 400 13.27 7.99 -7.94
CA ASN A 400 12.39 8.53 -6.91
C ASN A 400 12.77 9.99 -6.67
N VAL A 401 11.78 10.87 -6.64
CA VAL A 401 11.93 12.28 -6.24
C VAL A 401 10.86 12.56 -5.21
N ASP A 402 11.30 12.93 -4.01
CA ASP A 402 10.43 13.15 -2.87
C ASP A 402 10.69 14.54 -2.31
N LYS A 403 9.63 15.27 -1.99
CA LYS A 403 9.68 16.56 -1.33
C LYS A 403 8.69 16.54 -0.19
N TYR A 404 9.17 16.91 0.99
CA TYR A 404 8.40 16.97 2.22
C TYR A 404 8.55 18.35 2.85
N ASP A 405 7.43 18.90 3.31
CA ASP A 405 7.37 20.12 4.09
C ASP A 405 6.52 19.83 5.34
N ARG A 406 7.05 20.10 6.53
CA ARG A 406 6.33 19.98 7.80
C ARG A 406 6.34 21.29 8.53
N ASP A 407 5.17 21.71 9.00
CA ASP A 407 5.03 22.86 9.91
C ASP A 407 4.39 22.39 11.21
N TYR A 408 4.97 22.84 12.34
CA TYR A 408 4.29 22.80 13.63
C TYR A 408 3.98 24.23 14.06
N ILE A 409 2.71 24.53 14.24
CA ILE A 409 2.22 25.87 14.51
C ILE A 409 1.45 25.88 15.83
N ALA A 410 1.80 26.79 16.72
CA ALA A 410 1.07 27.07 17.95
C ALA A 410 0.94 28.57 18.14
N TYR A 411 -0.24 29.06 18.38
CA TYR A 411 -0.45 30.49 18.66
C TYR A 411 -0.18 30.84 20.11
N ALA A 412 -0.37 29.88 21.00
CA ALA A 412 -0.03 30.03 22.41
C ALA A 412 0.41 28.68 22.99
N SER A 413 1.30 28.71 23.94
CA SER A 413 1.70 27.56 24.73
C SER A 413 1.45 27.83 26.21
N PRO A 414 1.02 26.82 27.00
CA PRO A 414 0.89 26.99 28.42
C PRO A 414 2.22 27.40 29.06
N ALA A 415 2.20 28.31 30.04
CA ALA A 415 3.40 28.79 30.68
C ALA A 415 4.20 27.65 31.33
N GLY A 416 5.47 27.53 30.97
CA GLY A 416 6.36 26.48 31.49
C GLY A 416 6.07 25.09 30.94
N TYR A 417 5.23 24.95 29.91
CA TYR A 417 4.96 23.65 29.28
C TYR A 417 6.22 23.00 28.71
N TYR A 418 7.02 23.75 27.95
CA TYR A 418 8.29 23.29 27.39
C TYR A 418 9.47 23.58 28.34
N SER A 419 10.44 22.65 28.39
CA SER A 419 11.63 22.77 29.22
C SER A 419 12.62 23.82 28.72
N SER A 420 12.73 23.95 27.40
CA SER A 420 13.74 24.75 26.72
C SER A 420 13.13 25.70 25.69
N VAL A 421 13.78 26.84 25.44
CA VAL A 421 13.41 27.79 24.40
C VAL A 421 14.68 28.22 23.66
N TYR A 422 14.74 27.94 22.36
CA TYR A 422 15.84 28.35 21.49
C TYR A 422 15.43 29.62 20.72
N PRO A 423 16.25 30.69 20.75
CA PRO A 423 15.92 31.96 20.10
C PRO A 423 16.15 31.88 18.59
N LEU A 424 15.18 31.31 17.87
CA LEU A 424 15.24 31.22 16.41
C LEU A 424 15.30 32.60 15.76
N MET A 425 16.10 32.75 14.69
CA MET A 425 16.21 34.00 13.92
C MET A 425 14.93 34.36 13.17
N GLU A 426 14.15 33.38 12.77
CA GLU A 426 12.86 33.56 12.13
C GLU A 426 11.85 32.59 12.73
N GLY A 427 10.60 32.97 12.65
CA GLY A 427 9.46 32.23 13.22
C GLY A 427 8.62 33.13 14.08
N ALA A 428 7.63 32.55 14.72
CA ALA A 428 6.72 33.30 15.58
C ALA A 428 7.46 33.84 16.82
N GLN A 429 7.22 35.10 17.12
CA GLN A 429 7.79 35.76 18.31
C GLN A 429 6.92 35.49 19.54
N ASN A 430 7.51 35.68 20.71
CA ASN A 430 6.91 35.42 22.00
C ASN A 430 6.59 33.92 22.24
N ASP A 431 5.39 33.62 22.79
CA ASP A 431 4.98 32.27 23.16
C ASP A 431 4.46 31.43 21.97
N SER A 432 4.34 32.03 20.78
CA SER A 432 3.91 31.30 19.57
C SER A 432 5.05 30.50 18.93
N ILE A 433 4.70 29.43 18.24
CA ILE A 433 5.60 28.52 17.52
C ILE A 433 5.22 28.52 16.05
N ASP A 434 6.25 28.52 15.17
CA ASP A 434 6.10 28.35 13.72
C ASP A 434 7.37 27.68 13.20
N ASP A 435 7.46 26.37 13.44
CA ASP A 435 8.63 25.55 13.13
C ASP A 435 8.43 24.86 11.79
N GLU A 436 9.27 25.20 10.79
CA GLU A 436 9.23 24.61 9.45
C GLU A 436 10.41 23.64 9.25
N THR A 437 10.14 22.41 8.88
CA THR A 437 11.14 21.37 8.53
C THR A 437 10.92 20.91 7.11
N LYS A 438 11.97 20.94 6.27
CA LYS A 438 11.90 20.50 4.88
C LYS A 438 12.88 19.37 4.60
N HIS A 439 12.44 18.45 3.78
CA HIS A 439 13.29 17.36 3.27
C HIS A 439 13.08 17.20 1.76
N PHE A 440 14.17 17.13 1.02
CA PHE A 440 14.18 16.82 -0.41
C PHE A 440 15.08 15.62 -0.66
N ARG A 441 14.58 14.66 -1.45
CA ARG A 441 15.31 13.46 -1.81
C ARG A 441 15.21 13.21 -3.32
N ILE A 442 16.31 12.80 -3.92
CA ILE A 442 16.35 12.22 -5.26
C ILE A 442 17.20 10.96 -5.25
N LYS A 443 16.63 9.85 -5.70
CA LYS A 443 17.31 8.54 -5.74
C LYS A 443 17.20 7.95 -7.12
N ASN A 444 18.34 7.59 -7.69
CA ASN A 444 18.47 6.88 -8.95
C ASN A 444 19.04 5.47 -8.69
N VAL A 445 18.46 4.46 -9.32
CA VAL A 445 18.99 3.09 -9.29
C VAL A 445 19.15 2.60 -10.72
N PHE A 446 20.34 2.16 -11.07
CA PHE A 446 20.62 1.51 -12.35
C PHE A 446 20.96 0.04 -12.09
N ALA A 447 20.26 -0.86 -12.76
CA ALA A 447 20.50 -2.29 -12.58
C ALA A 447 20.55 -3.02 -13.91
N VAL A 448 21.38 -4.06 -13.94
CA VAL A 448 21.42 -5.06 -15.00
C VAL A 448 20.94 -6.37 -14.42
N SER A 449 19.97 -6.97 -15.08
CA SER A 449 19.36 -8.23 -14.65
C SER A 449 19.55 -9.31 -15.69
N MET A 450 20.02 -10.47 -15.29
CA MET A 450 19.96 -11.70 -16.03
C MET A 450 18.75 -12.49 -15.54
N LEU A 451 17.80 -12.75 -16.44
CA LEU A 451 16.51 -13.31 -16.07
C LEU A 451 16.58 -14.84 -15.93
N GLU A 452 15.80 -15.35 -15.01
CA GLU A 452 15.66 -16.78 -14.74
C GLU A 452 15.00 -17.51 -15.92
N GLY A 453 15.47 -18.73 -16.25
CA GLY A 453 14.73 -19.66 -17.10
C GLY A 453 14.85 -19.46 -18.61
N PHE A 454 15.70 -18.55 -19.11
CA PHE A 454 15.90 -18.39 -20.55
C PHE A 454 16.62 -19.61 -21.17
N ASN A 455 17.32 -20.40 -20.35
CA ASN A 455 17.88 -21.69 -20.72
C ASN A 455 17.79 -22.70 -19.56
N LYS A 456 18.12 -23.97 -19.82
CA LYS A 456 18.05 -25.07 -18.84
C LYS A 456 19.02 -24.94 -17.66
N TRP A 457 20.08 -24.15 -17.81
CA TRP A 457 21.14 -23.98 -16.81
C TRP A 457 20.86 -22.81 -15.87
N MET A 458 20.17 -21.79 -16.38
CA MET A 458 19.89 -20.57 -15.62
C MET A 458 18.62 -20.72 -14.80
N LYS A 459 18.78 -21.33 -13.61
CA LYS A 459 17.68 -21.59 -12.66
C LYS A 459 17.46 -20.47 -11.64
N THR A 460 18.31 -19.44 -11.68
CA THR A 460 18.31 -18.32 -10.74
C THR A 460 18.44 -17.03 -11.53
N GLY A 461 17.60 -16.06 -11.26
CA GLY A 461 17.76 -14.70 -11.76
C GLY A 461 18.82 -13.96 -10.92
N VAL A 462 19.66 -13.19 -11.59
CA VAL A 462 20.74 -12.41 -10.96
C VAL A 462 20.58 -10.95 -11.37
N LYS A 463 20.65 -10.03 -10.41
CA LYS A 463 20.75 -8.60 -10.69
C LYS A 463 21.97 -8.02 -10.00
N ALA A 464 22.59 -7.05 -10.65
CA ALA A 464 23.60 -6.17 -10.05
C ALA A 464 23.15 -4.73 -10.24
N PHE A 465 23.33 -3.90 -9.25
CA PHE A 465 22.88 -2.52 -9.30
C PHE A 465 23.86 -1.55 -8.63
N ILE A 466 23.74 -0.30 -9.03
CA ILE A 466 24.31 0.86 -8.38
C ILE A 466 23.19 1.86 -8.12
N SER A 467 23.19 2.47 -6.96
CA SER A 467 22.28 3.56 -6.63
C SER A 467 23.04 4.81 -6.22
N HIS A 468 22.52 5.95 -6.62
CA HIS A 468 22.93 7.26 -6.16
C HIS A 468 21.73 7.95 -5.54
N GLU A 469 21.90 8.48 -4.34
CA GLU A 469 20.87 9.18 -3.59
C GLU A 469 21.43 10.48 -3.04
N TYR A 470 20.71 11.57 -3.29
CA TYR A 470 20.95 12.88 -2.72
C TYR A 470 19.79 13.26 -1.83
N ARG A 471 20.11 13.69 -0.61
CA ARG A 471 19.16 14.17 0.39
C ARG A 471 19.55 15.57 0.83
N LYS A 472 18.56 16.42 1.06
CA LYS A 472 18.75 17.75 1.65
C LYS A 472 17.71 17.94 2.74
N TYR A 473 18.17 18.34 3.90
CA TYR A 473 17.39 18.65 5.09
C TYR A 473 17.50 20.13 5.36
N THR A 474 16.41 20.79 5.74
CA THR A 474 16.40 22.21 6.09
C THR A 474 15.55 22.41 7.33
N MET A 475 16.09 23.05 8.34
CA MET A 475 15.47 23.26 9.64
C MET A 475 15.70 24.70 10.11
N PRO A 476 14.92 25.22 11.08
CA PRO A 476 15.16 26.52 11.70
C PRO A 476 16.52 26.60 12.37
N ASP A 477 17.05 27.81 12.53
CA ASP A 477 18.35 28.03 13.17
C ASP A 477 18.35 29.28 14.04
N THR A 478 19.27 29.36 15.00
CA THR A 478 19.43 30.46 15.95
C THR A 478 20.35 31.58 15.42
N VAL A 479 21.20 31.28 14.44
CA VAL A 479 22.19 32.22 13.88
C VAL A 479 21.79 32.71 12.50
N SER A 480 21.21 31.85 11.72
CA SER A 480 20.65 32.13 10.38
C SER A 480 19.16 31.82 10.37
N ARG A 481 18.45 32.18 9.29
CA ARG A 481 17.02 31.87 9.17
C ARG A 481 16.79 30.36 9.22
N THR A 482 17.59 29.63 8.46
CA THR A 482 17.55 28.17 8.39
C THR A 482 18.95 27.61 8.22
N THR A 483 19.19 26.43 8.75
CA THR A 483 20.35 25.60 8.43
C THR A 483 19.98 24.49 7.47
N SER A 484 20.93 24.06 6.65
CA SER A 484 20.70 22.96 5.70
C SER A 484 21.85 21.97 5.75
N TYR A 485 21.47 20.71 5.83
CA TYR A 485 22.37 19.55 5.73
C TYR A 485 22.12 18.83 4.42
N SER A 486 23.14 18.16 3.89
CA SER A 486 22.98 17.34 2.69
C SER A 486 23.75 16.05 2.81
N GLU A 487 23.18 14.98 2.32
CA GLU A 487 23.83 13.67 2.21
C GLU A 487 23.95 13.27 0.75
N ASN A 488 25.12 12.77 0.34
CA ASN A 488 25.35 12.10 -0.92
C ASN A 488 25.70 10.64 -0.66
N ILE A 489 24.93 9.72 -1.23
CA ILE A 489 25.01 8.31 -0.90
C ILE A 489 25.17 7.52 -2.21
N ILE A 490 26.22 6.72 -2.28
CA ILE A 490 26.43 5.77 -3.39
C ILE A 490 26.45 4.37 -2.80
N LYS A 491 25.54 3.51 -3.28
CA LYS A 491 25.50 2.10 -2.90
C LYS A 491 25.65 1.21 -4.11
N VAL A 492 26.24 0.04 -3.90
CA VAL A 492 26.30 -1.06 -4.86
C VAL A 492 25.66 -2.29 -4.25
N GLY A 493 25.04 -3.09 -5.07
CA GLY A 493 24.38 -4.28 -4.54
C GLY A 493 24.03 -5.30 -5.61
N GLY A 494 23.41 -6.38 -5.14
CA GLY A 494 22.94 -7.45 -5.98
C GLY A 494 21.71 -8.16 -5.45
N GLN A 495 21.02 -8.86 -6.33
CA GLN A 495 19.87 -9.68 -5.98
C GLN A 495 20.00 -11.04 -6.65
N LEU A 496 19.71 -12.09 -5.87
CA LEU A 496 19.54 -13.44 -6.34
C LEU A 496 18.09 -13.86 -6.12
N SER A 497 17.40 -14.27 -7.17
CA SER A 497 16.01 -14.66 -7.06
C SER A 497 15.69 -15.92 -7.87
N LYS A 498 14.81 -16.74 -7.31
CA LYS A 498 14.22 -17.88 -7.99
C LYS A 498 12.72 -17.80 -7.81
N THR A 499 12.01 -17.56 -8.91
CA THR A 499 10.56 -17.39 -8.93
C THR A 499 9.83 -18.51 -9.66
N GLN A 500 10.57 -19.38 -10.36
CA GLN A 500 10.01 -20.49 -11.14
C GLN A 500 10.07 -21.81 -10.35
N GLY A 501 9.07 -22.64 -10.62
CA GLY A 501 8.90 -23.94 -9.96
C GLY A 501 7.64 -23.94 -9.08
N SER A 502 7.41 -25.03 -8.36
CA SER A 502 6.24 -25.17 -7.49
C SER A 502 6.61 -25.43 -6.03
N LEU A 503 7.85 -25.82 -5.77
CA LEU A 503 8.27 -26.30 -4.47
C LEU A 503 8.99 -25.23 -3.65
N PHE A 504 9.96 -24.53 -4.25
CA PHE A 504 10.87 -23.64 -3.53
C PHE A 504 11.21 -22.40 -4.35
N HIS A 505 10.93 -21.23 -3.76
CA HIS A 505 11.30 -19.91 -4.30
C HIS A 505 12.12 -19.16 -3.25
N TYR A 506 12.94 -18.24 -3.70
CA TYR A 506 13.69 -17.35 -2.80
C TYR A 506 14.03 -16.05 -3.50
N ASN A 507 14.24 -15.03 -2.67
CA ASN A 507 14.74 -13.72 -3.07
C ASN A 507 15.69 -13.21 -2.00
N VAL A 508 16.94 -12.95 -2.39
CA VAL A 508 17.96 -12.38 -1.50
C VAL A 508 18.53 -11.16 -2.18
N THR A 509 18.43 -10.01 -1.52
CA THR A 509 18.96 -8.72 -1.99
C THR A 509 19.96 -8.21 -0.96
N GLY A 510 21.11 -7.74 -1.43
CA GLY A 510 22.10 -7.11 -0.55
C GLY A 510 22.66 -5.85 -1.17
N ASP A 511 22.90 -4.84 -0.37
CA ASP A 511 23.58 -3.59 -0.73
C ASP A 511 24.64 -3.19 0.27
N PHE A 512 25.62 -2.44 -0.24
CA PHE A 512 26.72 -1.90 0.52
C PHE A 512 26.93 -0.42 0.18
N GLY A 513 27.05 0.41 1.21
CA GLY A 513 27.40 1.82 1.09
C GLY A 513 28.85 2.00 0.63
N LEU A 514 29.03 2.26 -0.68
CA LEU A 514 30.36 2.33 -1.31
C LEU A 514 31.07 3.66 -1.07
N ALA A 515 30.31 4.77 -1.04
CA ALA A 515 30.86 6.10 -0.87
C ALA A 515 29.81 7.09 -0.33
N GLY A 516 30.29 8.23 0.18
CA GLY A 516 29.48 9.31 0.73
C GLY A 516 29.10 9.09 2.20
N ASP A 517 28.06 9.78 2.67
CA ASP A 517 27.72 9.89 4.09
C ASP A 517 27.26 8.58 4.73
N ARG A 518 26.89 7.61 3.92
CA ARG A 518 26.48 6.26 4.34
C ARG A 518 27.50 5.17 3.97
N PHE A 519 28.80 5.55 3.96
CA PHE A 519 29.87 4.58 3.69
C PHE A 519 29.87 3.47 4.74
N GLY A 520 30.01 2.21 4.27
CA GLY A 520 30.04 1.03 5.12
C GLY A 520 28.67 0.60 5.69
N ASP A 521 27.56 1.19 5.23
CA ASP A 521 26.24 0.63 5.50
C ASP A 521 26.07 -0.70 4.77
N ILE A 522 25.47 -1.68 5.45
CA ILE A 522 25.20 -3.00 4.90
C ILE A 522 23.72 -3.29 5.12
N ARG A 523 23.02 -3.70 4.05
CA ARG A 523 21.66 -4.26 4.13
C ARG A 523 21.64 -5.58 3.39
N ILE A 524 21.10 -6.61 4.00
CA ILE A 524 20.87 -7.91 3.38
C ILE A 524 19.46 -8.33 3.76
N ASP A 525 18.58 -8.52 2.79
CA ASP A 525 17.21 -8.96 2.96
C ASP A 525 17.01 -10.29 2.24
N GLY A 526 16.37 -11.24 2.88
CA GLY A 526 16.13 -12.56 2.34
C GLY A 526 14.72 -13.04 2.61
N THR A 527 14.08 -13.59 1.59
CA THR A 527 12.81 -14.31 1.72
C THR A 527 12.89 -15.64 0.99
N ALA A 528 12.25 -16.66 1.55
CA ALA A 528 12.13 -17.95 0.90
C ALA A 528 10.75 -18.55 1.19
N ASP A 529 10.15 -19.23 0.22
CA ASP A 529 8.93 -19.99 0.41
C ASP A 529 9.07 -21.43 -0.06
N LEU A 530 8.51 -22.33 0.73
CA LEU A 530 8.51 -23.76 0.49
C LEU A 530 7.07 -24.29 0.55
N ASN A 531 6.64 -24.93 -0.54
CA ASN A 531 5.31 -25.52 -0.63
C ASN A 531 5.42 -27.03 -0.46
N ILE A 532 4.94 -27.55 0.67
CA ILE A 532 5.06 -28.97 1.05
C ILE A 532 3.69 -29.64 0.89
N PRO A 533 3.53 -30.64 0.01
CA PRO A 533 2.31 -31.43 -0.02
C PRO A 533 2.17 -32.24 1.28
N LEU A 534 1.10 -31.97 2.05
CA LEU A 534 0.85 -32.59 3.33
C LEU A 534 -0.65 -32.89 3.50
N LEU A 535 -1.01 -34.15 3.87
CA LEU A 535 -2.38 -34.55 4.17
C LEU A 535 -3.42 -34.26 3.06
N GLY A 536 -2.98 -34.31 1.78
CA GLY A 536 -3.87 -34.04 0.63
C GLY A 536 -4.06 -32.55 0.29
N ASP A 537 -3.38 -31.66 1.01
CA ASP A 537 -3.30 -30.22 0.76
C ASP A 537 -1.84 -29.76 0.74
N THR A 538 -1.60 -28.47 0.51
CA THR A 538 -0.25 -27.90 0.47
C THR A 538 -0.03 -27.00 1.71
N ALA A 539 0.85 -27.45 2.60
CA ALA A 539 1.39 -26.58 3.65
C ALA A 539 2.43 -25.63 3.05
N ARG A 540 2.34 -24.37 3.38
CA ARG A 540 3.30 -23.35 2.94
C ARG A 540 4.13 -22.88 4.13
N VAL A 541 5.44 -22.89 3.96
CA VAL A 541 6.41 -22.33 4.90
C VAL A 541 7.06 -21.14 4.23
N ASP A 542 6.83 -19.95 4.75
CA ASP A 542 7.50 -18.72 4.35
C ASP A 542 8.58 -18.41 5.40
N ILE A 543 9.79 -18.13 4.96
CA ILE A 543 10.92 -17.72 5.81
C ILE A 543 11.33 -16.33 5.37
N ASP A 544 11.51 -15.44 6.32
CA ASP A 544 12.01 -14.10 6.10
C ASP A 544 13.14 -13.78 7.08
N GLY A 545 14.07 -12.95 6.64
CA GLY A 545 15.15 -12.52 7.51
C GLY A 545 15.92 -11.37 6.88
N PHE A 546 16.51 -10.56 7.72
CA PHE A 546 17.38 -9.50 7.28
C PHE A 546 18.54 -9.25 8.27
N PHE A 547 19.57 -8.66 7.74
CA PHE A 547 20.70 -8.08 8.48
C PHE A 547 20.91 -6.67 7.99
N HIS A 548 20.67 -5.69 8.84
CA HIS A 548 20.92 -4.27 8.57
C HIS A 548 21.96 -3.74 9.55
N HIS A 549 23.04 -3.18 9.02
CA HIS A 549 24.04 -2.44 9.77
C HIS A 549 24.18 -1.07 9.13
N THR A 550 23.44 -0.09 9.64
CA THR A 550 23.23 1.21 8.98
C THR A 550 23.42 2.36 9.95
N ALA A 551 23.90 3.47 9.44
CA ALA A 551 23.95 4.70 10.21
C ALA A 551 22.54 5.12 10.67
N PRO A 552 22.41 5.81 11.81
CA PRO A 552 21.15 6.36 12.31
C PRO A 552 20.42 7.18 11.25
N GLU A 553 19.08 7.29 11.38
CA GLU A 553 18.32 8.22 10.57
C GLU A 553 18.75 9.66 10.87
N PHE A 554 18.75 10.53 9.85
CA PHE A 554 19.22 11.91 9.99
C PHE A 554 18.59 12.65 11.18
N TYR A 555 17.27 12.58 11.30
CA TYR A 555 16.56 13.29 12.38
C TYR A 555 16.79 12.72 13.79
N MET A 556 17.38 11.54 13.91
CA MET A 556 17.85 11.04 15.20
C MET A 556 19.18 11.69 15.62
N SER A 557 20.01 12.07 14.67
CA SER A 557 21.28 12.78 14.91
C SER A 557 21.13 14.30 14.94
N HIS A 558 20.24 14.87 14.12
CA HIS A 558 20.08 16.33 14.01
C HIS A 558 18.61 16.71 13.93
N TYR A 559 18.15 17.56 14.84
CA TYR A 559 16.83 18.16 14.77
C TYR A 559 16.81 19.51 15.47
N HIS A 560 16.23 20.51 14.78
CA HIS A 560 16.13 21.89 15.27
C HIS A 560 14.70 22.38 15.21
N SER A 561 14.23 22.92 16.33
CA SER A 561 12.95 23.61 16.45
C SER A 561 13.01 24.60 17.64
N LYS A 562 11.95 25.34 17.87
CA LYS A 562 11.91 26.35 18.94
C LYS A 562 12.12 25.76 20.34
N HIS A 563 11.66 24.53 20.60
CA HIS A 563 11.71 23.92 21.92
C HIS A 563 12.45 22.58 21.97
N ILE A 564 12.86 22.06 20.81
CA ILE A 564 13.55 20.79 20.71
C ILE A 564 14.80 20.98 19.85
N TRP A 565 15.96 20.60 20.39
CA TRP A 565 17.23 20.77 19.69
C TRP A 565 18.24 19.69 20.07
N TRP A 566 18.81 19.05 19.08
CA TRP A 566 19.97 18.19 19.24
C TRP A 566 20.80 18.10 17.98
N ASP A 567 22.11 17.97 18.18
CA ASP A 567 23.12 17.64 17.18
C ASP A 567 24.06 16.62 17.80
N ASP A 568 24.03 15.39 17.31
CA ASP A 568 24.83 14.26 17.77
C ASP A 568 25.41 13.50 16.59
N ASP A 569 26.68 13.81 16.28
CA ASP A 569 27.44 13.16 15.22
C ASP A 569 28.10 11.85 15.69
N ASP A 570 28.11 11.56 16.99
CA ASP A 570 28.82 10.44 17.60
C ASP A 570 28.00 9.15 17.71
N MET A 571 26.78 9.13 17.17
CA MET A 571 25.93 7.94 17.20
C MET A 571 26.52 6.80 16.37
N ASP A 572 26.60 5.62 16.99
CA ASP A 572 27.05 4.40 16.35
C ASP A 572 26.03 3.87 15.32
N LYS A 573 26.49 3.04 14.39
CA LYS A 573 25.59 2.33 13.45
C LYS A 573 24.68 1.37 14.19
N VAL A 574 23.41 1.39 13.84
CA VAL A 574 22.39 0.47 14.32
C VAL A 574 22.57 -0.88 13.63
N THR A 575 22.66 -1.95 14.40
CA THR A 575 22.65 -3.32 13.85
C THR A 575 21.34 -3.99 14.21
N HIS A 576 20.52 -4.28 13.20
CA HIS A 576 19.26 -5.00 13.38
C HIS A 576 19.29 -6.31 12.57
N THR A 577 19.15 -7.42 13.27
CA THR A 577 19.04 -8.75 12.67
C THR A 577 17.67 -9.32 12.98
N HIS A 578 16.98 -9.75 11.96
CA HIS A 578 15.69 -10.43 12.05
C HIS A 578 15.75 -11.81 11.42
N ILE A 579 15.12 -12.79 12.04
CA ILE A 579 14.84 -14.10 11.46
C ILE A 579 13.41 -14.47 11.81
N GLY A 580 12.61 -14.71 10.80
CA GLY A 580 11.20 -15.03 10.94
C GLY A 580 10.77 -16.22 10.07
N GLY A 581 9.63 -16.78 10.41
CA GLY A 581 8.99 -17.81 9.61
C GLY A 581 7.49 -17.85 9.83
N THR A 582 6.78 -18.15 8.74
CA THR A 582 5.32 -18.30 8.74
C THR A 582 4.95 -19.67 8.20
N LEU A 583 4.23 -20.44 8.99
CA LEU A 583 3.64 -21.71 8.60
C LEU A 583 2.15 -21.51 8.32
N THR A 584 1.70 -21.83 7.12
CA THR A 584 0.31 -21.72 6.70
C THR A 584 -0.25 -23.08 6.33
N PHE A 585 -1.33 -23.48 6.99
CA PHE A 585 -2.12 -24.67 6.68
C PHE A 585 -3.51 -24.24 6.19
N PRO A 586 -3.77 -24.23 4.87
CA PRO A 586 -5.05 -23.80 4.33
C PRO A 586 -6.22 -24.66 4.77
N HIS A 587 -6.04 -25.98 4.86
CA HIS A 587 -7.09 -26.94 5.25
C HIS A 587 -7.68 -26.65 6.62
N THR A 588 -6.82 -26.35 7.61
CA THR A 588 -7.25 -25.99 8.97
C THR A 588 -7.44 -24.50 9.18
N ARG A 589 -7.15 -23.67 8.17
CA ARG A 589 -7.13 -22.20 8.25
C ARG A 589 -6.25 -21.68 9.38
N THR A 590 -5.12 -22.37 9.59
CA THR A 590 -4.14 -22.02 10.63
C THR A 590 -2.95 -21.32 10.00
N LYS A 591 -2.55 -20.20 10.59
CA LYS A 591 -1.32 -19.50 10.24
C LYS A 591 -0.55 -19.20 11.52
N LEU A 592 0.66 -19.73 11.62
CA LEU A 592 1.59 -19.46 12.72
C LEU A 592 2.79 -18.69 12.19
N ARG A 593 3.04 -17.50 12.73
CA ARG A 593 4.21 -16.67 12.43
C ARG A 593 5.06 -16.55 13.70
N VAL A 594 6.36 -16.77 13.56
CA VAL A 594 7.33 -16.58 14.65
C VAL A 594 8.47 -15.74 14.12
N GLY A 595 8.93 -14.78 14.91
CA GLY A 595 10.08 -13.93 14.57
C GLY A 595 10.93 -13.64 15.79
N VAL A 596 12.23 -13.50 15.56
CA VAL A 596 13.21 -13.09 16.55
C VAL A 596 14.02 -11.94 15.98
N ASP A 597 14.04 -10.86 16.73
CA ASP A 597 14.80 -9.65 16.43
C ASP A 597 15.94 -9.48 17.44
N ASN A 598 17.09 -9.06 16.96
CA ASN A 598 18.24 -8.68 17.77
C ASN A 598 18.76 -7.33 17.30
N ILE A 599 18.69 -6.32 18.18
CA ILE A 599 19.00 -4.94 17.84
C ILE A 599 20.07 -4.40 18.78
N SER A 600 21.16 -3.92 18.22
CA SER A 600 22.21 -3.19 18.93
C SER A 600 22.22 -1.74 18.52
N ASN A 601 22.55 -0.86 19.45
CA ASN A 601 22.59 0.60 19.22
C ASN A 601 21.23 1.15 18.73
N TYR A 602 20.13 0.67 19.32
CA TYR A 602 18.77 1.07 18.91
C TYR A 602 18.52 2.54 19.21
N ASN A 603 18.09 3.30 18.19
CA ASN A 603 17.72 4.70 18.31
C ASN A 603 16.24 4.84 18.65
N TYR A 604 15.92 5.72 19.59
CA TYR A 604 14.55 6.02 19.99
C TYR A 604 14.43 7.47 20.49
N LEU A 605 13.21 7.98 20.46
CA LEU A 605 12.86 9.24 21.10
C LEU A 605 12.45 8.97 22.54
N GLY A 606 13.04 9.70 23.48
CA GLY A 606 12.62 9.73 24.87
C GLY A 606 11.88 11.03 25.20
N MET A 607 10.95 10.99 26.15
CA MET A 607 10.23 12.15 26.64
C MET A 607 10.14 12.15 28.15
N THR A 608 10.40 13.32 28.75
CA THR A 608 10.26 13.58 30.18
C THR A 608 9.46 14.84 30.42
N TYR A 609 8.78 14.90 31.54
CA TYR A 609 8.11 16.08 32.08
C TYR A 609 7.80 15.87 33.56
N SER A 610 7.44 16.94 34.25
CA SER A 610 6.90 16.90 35.62
C SER A 610 5.46 17.46 35.63
N HIS A 611 4.79 17.34 36.77
CA HIS A 611 3.47 17.92 36.93
C HIS A 611 3.50 19.16 37.86
N SER A 612 2.80 20.20 37.47
CA SER A 612 2.54 21.35 38.32
C SER A 612 1.66 20.96 39.52
N SER A 613 1.51 21.86 40.47
CA SER A 613 0.56 21.69 41.60
C SER A 613 -0.91 21.53 41.14
N ALA A 614 -1.22 21.95 39.91
CA ALA A 614 -2.53 21.77 39.28
C ALA A 614 -2.64 20.46 38.49
N GLY A 615 -1.59 19.61 38.47
CA GLY A 615 -1.56 18.36 37.74
C GLY A 615 -1.25 18.50 36.24
N LEU A 616 -0.94 19.70 35.76
CA LEU A 616 -0.64 19.94 34.34
C LEU A 616 0.82 19.61 34.02
N PRO A 617 1.14 19.05 32.84
CA PRO A 617 2.51 18.83 32.39
C PRO A 617 3.30 20.13 32.32
N VAL A 618 4.53 20.13 32.88
CA VAL A 618 5.47 21.25 32.84
C VAL A 618 6.86 20.72 32.55
N GLY A 619 7.65 21.52 31.80
CA GLY A 619 9.00 21.13 31.45
C GLY A 619 9.07 19.97 30.50
N VAL A 620 8.16 19.85 29.56
CA VAL A 620 8.18 18.79 28.53
C VAL A 620 9.46 18.90 27.73
N GLU A 621 10.22 17.83 27.71
CA GLU A 621 11.47 17.68 26.97
C GLU A 621 11.44 16.39 26.17
N VAL A 622 11.78 16.50 24.89
CA VAL A 622 11.96 15.36 23.98
C VAL A 622 13.41 15.36 23.50
N PHE A 623 13.98 14.19 23.48
CA PHE A 623 15.38 14.01 23.09
C PHE A 623 15.56 12.71 22.29
N SER A 624 16.57 12.70 21.43
CA SER A 624 17.04 11.52 20.74
C SER A 624 18.02 10.75 21.64
N ARG A 625 17.89 9.44 21.65
CA ARG A 625 18.80 8.54 22.40
C ARG A 625 19.18 7.32 21.57
N GLN A 626 20.37 6.83 21.88
CA GLN A 626 20.84 5.53 21.40
C GLN A 626 21.07 4.60 22.58
N SER A 627 20.45 3.41 22.54
CA SER A 627 20.62 2.38 23.57
C SER A 627 21.95 1.66 23.37
N SER A 628 22.82 1.68 24.39
CA SER A 628 24.05 0.88 24.38
C SER A 628 23.80 -0.63 24.63
N GLU A 629 22.60 -0.99 25.01
CA GLU A 629 22.25 -2.37 25.35
C GLU A 629 21.65 -3.10 24.14
N ASN A 630 21.96 -4.39 24.04
CA ASN A 630 21.39 -5.23 22.99
C ASN A 630 19.94 -5.62 23.35
N ILE A 631 19.01 -5.33 22.43
CA ILE A 631 17.59 -5.64 22.59
C ILE A 631 17.28 -6.93 21.84
N ARG A 632 16.68 -7.89 22.54
CA ARG A 632 16.12 -9.09 21.94
C ARG A 632 14.60 -9.03 22.02
N LEU A 633 13.96 -9.25 20.91
CA LEU A 633 12.50 -9.30 20.84
C LEU A 633 12.07 -10.60 20.19
N ILE A 634 11.12 -11.28 20.83
CA ILE A 634 10.50 -12.50 20.30
C ILE A 634 9.05 -12.18 20.03
N THR A 635 8.58 -12.55 18.84
CA THR A 635 7.17 -12.42 18.46
C THR A 635 6.64 -13.74 17.95
N ALA A 636 5.48 -14.16 18.46
CA ALA A 636 4.74 -15.32 17.97
C ALA A 636 3.28 -14.94 17.72
N GLN A 637 2.77 -15.15 16.51
CA GLN A 637 1.40 -14.84 16.14
C GLN A 637 0.70 -16.07 15.62
N LEU A 638 -0.42 -16.42 16.23
CA LEU A 638 -1.33 -17.47 15.77
C LEU A 638 -2.60 -16.85 15.21
N CYS A 639 -2.90 -17.17 13.95
CA CYS A 639 -4.20 -16.91 13.34
C CYS A 639 -4.92 -18.25 13.15
N GLN A 640 -6.15 -18.34 13.67
CA GLN A 640 -6.96 -19.55 13.58
C GLN A 640 -8.42 -19.20 13.33
N ASP A 641 -8.95 -19.71 12.24
CA ASP A 641 -10.35 -19.50 11.85
C ASP A 641 -11.12 -20.80 11.97
N PHE A 642 -12.34 -20.69 12.50
CA PHE A 642 -13.29 -21.79 12.64
C PHE A 642 -14.59 -21.47 11.89
N THR A 643 -15.19 -22.47 11.24
CA THR A 643 -16.47 -22.35 10.58
C THR A 643 -17.39 -23.48 11.01
N PHE A 644 -18.54 -23.12 11.57
CA PHE A 644 -19.57 -24.05 12.04
C PHE A 644 -20.89 -23.72 11.31
N GLY A 645 -21.01 -24.19 10.06
CA GLY A 645 -22.14 -23.82 9.21
C GLY A 645 -22.13 -22.33 8.88
N ALA A 646 -23.16 -21.59 9.29
CA ALA A 646 -23.23 -20.14 9.11
C ALA A 646 -22.39 -19.35 10.12
N LEU A 647 -22.00 -19.95 11.22
CA LEU A 647 -21.19 -19.29 12.26
C LEU A 647 -19.70 -19.36 11.90
N ASN A 648 -19.04 -18.23 11.89
CA ASN A 648 -17.59 -18.11 11.68
C ASN A 648 -16.97 -17.44 12.90
N TRP A 649 -15.77 -17.90 13.26
CA TRP A 649 -15.00 -17.36 14.37
C TRP A 649 -13.55 -17.25 13.95
N GLU A 650 -13.06 -16.02 13.79
CA GLU A 650 -11.71 -15.68 13.37
C GLU A 650 -10.92 -15.16 14.56
N ASN A 651 -9.68 -15.62 14.71
CA ASN A 651 -8.85 -15.26 15.84
C ASN A 651 -7.44 -14.93 15.38
N ARG A 652 -6.88 -13.90 16.00
CA ARG A 652 -5.47 -13.53 15.89
C ARG A 652 -4.94 -13.24 17.27
N VAL A 653 -3.98 -14.04 17.71
CA VAL A 653 -3.31 -13.89 19.01
C VAL A 653 -1.84 -13.67 18.76
N THR A 654 -1.30 -12.56 19.24
CA THR A 654 0.12 -12.23 19.11
C THR A 654 0.73 -12.12 20.50
N TYR A 655 1.72 -12.93 20.76
CA TYR A 655 2.61 -12.80 21.91
C TYR A 655 3.91 -12.16 21.46
N GLN A 656 4.42 -11.21 22.23
CA GLN A 656 5.72 -10.59 21.98
C GLN A 656 6.38 -10.23 23.32
N ASN A 657 7.70 -10.29 23.37
CA ASN A 657 8.45 -9.94 24.56
C ASN A 657 9.75 -9.26 24.18
N SER A 658 9.93 -8.04 24.69
CA SER A 658 11.16 -7.26 24.55
C SER A 658 12.02 -7.43 25.80
N SER A 659 13.31 -7.72 25.62
CA SER A 659 14.26 -7.80 26.75
C SER A 659 14.49 -6.45 27.43
N LYS A 660 14.09 -5.33 26.77
CA LYS A 660 14.29 -3.96 27.23
C LYS A 660 13.00 -3.15 27.03
N GLN A 661 12.02 -3.40 27.89
CA GLN A 661 10.74 -2.69 27.89
C GLN A 661 10.87 -1.18 28.18
N SER A 662 11.98 -0.75 28.80
CA SER A 662 12.28 0.66 29.06
C SER A 662 12.70 1.43 27.80
N VAL A 663 13.14 0.75 26.75
CA VAL A 663 13.65 1.34 25.50
C VAL A 663 12.73 0.99 24.32
N LEU A 664 12.27 -0.25 24.28
CA LEU A 664 11.36 -0.75 23.25
C LEU A 664 10.13 -1.38 23.93
N PRO A 665 9.20 -0.54 24.43
CA PRO A 665 7.99 -1.02 25.08
C PRO A 665 7.01 -1.62 24.07
N VAL A 666 6.56 -2.83 24.37
CA VAL A 666 5.52 -3.56 23.61
C VAL A 666 4.63 -4.32 24.59
N PRO A 667 3.32 -4.45 24.32
CA PRO A 667 2.45 -5.29 25.14
C PRO A 667 2.77 -6.77 24.91
N ASP A 668 2.79 -7.57 25.97
CA ASP A 668 3.11 -9.00 25.88
C ASP A 668 2.09 -9.78 25.03
N LEU A 669 0.81 -9.40 25.10
CA LEU A 669 -0.25 -10.09 24.42
C LEU A 669 -1.17 -9.10 23.70
N ASN A 670 -1.44 -9.37 22.40
CA ASN A 670 -2.45 -8.70 21.61
C ASN A 670 -3.41 -9.75 21.07
N ILE A 671 -4.71 -9.52 21.24
CA ILE A 671 -5.76 -10.43 20.80
C ILE A 671 -6.75 -9.64 19.94
N TRP A 672 -7.06 -10.18 18.78
CA TRP A 672 -8.23 -9.83 18.02
C TRP A 672 -9.06 -11.07 17.78
N SER A 673 -10.35 -11.00 18.08
CA SER A 673 -11.28 -12.10 17.90
C SER A 673 -12.57 -11.56 17.27
N ASN A 674 -13.07 -12.25 16.28
CA ASN A 674 -14.24 -11.84 15.51
C ASN A 674 -15.19 -13.03 15.34
N ILE A 675 -16.43 -12.88 15.77
CA ILE A 675 -17.47 -13.90 15.64
C ILE A 675 -18.61 -13.32 14.81
N TYR A 676 -19.03 -14.05 13.75
CA TYR A 676 -20.08 -13.57 12.88
C TYR A 676 -20.88 -14.70 12.22
N LEU A 677 -22.11 -14.37 11.85
CA LEU A 677 -22.99 -15.19 11.04
C LEU A 677 -22.90 -14.78 9.57
N ASP A 678 -22.61 -15.72 8.68
CA ASP A 678 -22.63 -15.56 7.21
C ASP A 678 -23.86 -16.26 6.65
N PHE A 679 -24.76 -15.48 6.05
CA PHE A 679 -25.98 -16.00 5.44
C PHE A 679 -26.46 -15.12 4.28
N LYS A 680 -27.39 -15.65 3.48
CA LYS A 680 -27.97 -14.92 2.34
C LYS A 680 -29.46 -14.68 2.54
N ILE A 681 -29.89 -13.43 2.37
CA ILE A 681 -31.30 -13.05 2.31
C ILE A 681 -31.77 -13.12 0.85
N ALA A 682 -32.91 -13.79 0.61
CA ALA A 682 -33.47 -13.98 -0.71
C ALA A 682 -32.48 -14.54 -1.75
N LYS A 683 -31.48 -15.32 -1.33
CA LYS A 683 -30.37 -15.88 -2.15
C LYS A 683 -29.48 -14.86 -2.87
N VAL A 684 -29.69 -13.58 -2.68
CA VAL A 684 -29.01 -12.49 -3.41
C VAL A 684 -28.17 -11.61 -2.50
N LEU A 685 -28.74 -11.15 -1.39
CA LEU A 685 -28.04 -10.27 -0.44
C LEU A 685 -27.23 -11.12 0.54
N LYS A 686 -25.91 -11.08 0.43
CA LYS A 686 -25.03 -11.71 1.40
C LYS A 686 -24.90 -10.82 2.64
N CYS A 687 -25.10 -11.39 3.81
CA CYS A 687 -25.10 -10.69 5.09
C CYS A 687 -24.08 -11.30 6.05
N HIS A 688 -23.31 -10.44 6.74
CA HIS A 688 -22.45 -10.83 7.86
C HIS A 688 -22.88 -10.00 9.07
N LEU A 689 -23.39 -10.66 10.09
CA LEU A 689 -23.73 -10.03 11.37
C LEU A 689 -22.76 -10.53 12.42
N GLY A 690 -22.06 -9.64 13.07
CA GLY A 690 -21.01 -10.06 13.99
C GLY A 690 -20.56 -9.01 14.98
N ALA A 691 -19.64 -9.44 15.79
CA ALA A 691 -18.92 -8.60 16.76
C ALA A 691 -17.45 -8.95 16.74
N ASP A 692 -16.60 -7.93 16.83
CA ASP A 692 -15.17 -8.09 17.02
C ASP A 692 -14.71 -7.47 18.34
N VAL A 693 -13.65 -8.04 18.88
CA VAL A 693 -13.01 -7.61 20.12
C VAL A 693 -11.52 -7.46 19.89
N THR A 694 -10.98 -6.31 20.30
CA THR A 694 -9.55 -6.08 20.39
C THR A 694 -9.13 -5.92 21.84
N TYR A 695 -8.08 -6.62 22.24
CA TYR A 695 -7.53 -6.57 23.58
C TYR A 695 -6.01 -6.61 23.55
N PHE A 696 -5.37 -5.85 24.43
CA PHE A 696 -3.92 -5.95 24.66
C PHE A 696 -3.60 -5.77 26.13
N THR A 697 -2.52 -6.44 26.58
CA THR A 697 -2.07 -6.38 27.97
C THR A 697 -1.50 -5.00 28.29
N SER A 698 -1.59 -4.62 29.55
CA SER A 698 -1.10 -3.32 30.02
C SER A 698 0.42 -3.21 29.92
N TYR A 699 0.89 -2.06 29.41
CA TYR A 699 2.31 -1.74 29.27
C TYR A 699 2.53 -0.23 29.30
N ASN A 700 3.79 0.21 29.51
CA ASN A 700 4.16 1.63 29.39
C ASN A 700 4.29 1.97 27.91
N ALA A 701 3.16 2.31 27.27
CA ALA A 701 3.15 2.64 25.86
C ALA A 701 3.96 3.92 25.57
N PRO A 702 4.54 4.05 24.38
CA PRO A 702 5.09 5.32 23.94
C PRO A 702 4.01 6.40 23.95
N GLU A 703 4.36 7.58 24.44
CA GLU A 703 3.50 8.75 24.50
C GLU A 703 3.67 9.59 23.24
N TYR A 704 2.61 10.26 22.79
CA TYR A 704 2.67 11.08 21.60
C TYR A 704 3.10 12.51 21.94
N CYS A 705 4.21 12.96 21.37
CA CYS A 705 4.67 14.33 21.45
C CYS A 705 4.12 15.15 20.27
N SER A 706 3.21 16.07 20.56
CA SER A 706 2.56 16.91 19.54
C SER A 706 3.55 17.77 18.75
N GLN A 707 4.51 18.42 19.42
CA GLN A 707 5.51 19.26 18.74
C GLN A 707 6.41 18.43 17.80
N MET A 708 6.82 17.24 18.22
CA MET A 708 7.62 16.35 17.40
C MET A 708 6.78 15.62 16.34
N GLY A 709 5.47 15.47 16.56
CA GLY A 709 4.59 14.68 15.69
C GLY A 709 4.96 13.18 15.68
N ALA A 710 5.55 12.70 16.76
CA ALA A 710 6.08 11.34 16.89
C ALA A 710 5.80 10.75 18.27
N PHE A 711 5.91 9.42 18.38
CA PHE A 711 5.77 8.69 19.64
C PHE A 711 7.13 8.56 20.31
N ALA A 712 7.21 8.94 21.58
CA ALA A 712 8.40 8.90 22.41
C ALA A 712 8.22 7.96 23.61
N VAL A 713 9.30 7.31 24.03
CA VAL A 713 9.30 6.45 25.20
C VAL A 713 9.21 7.31 26.47
N GLN A 714 8.34 6.92 27.40
CA GLN A 714 8.20 7.59 28.68
C GLN A 714 9.43 7.33 29.53
N GLU A 715 10.22 8.36 29.79
CA GLU A 715 11.44 8.31 30.63
C GLU A 715 11.28 8.97 32.01
N ASN A 716 10.07 9.40 32.37
CA ASN A 716 9.79 9.88 33.73
C ASN A 716 10.03 8.80 34.77
N ASP A 717 10.83 9.08 35.79
CA ASP A 717 11.09 8.10 36.87
C ASP A 717 9.91 7.94 37.83
N GLU A 718 9.15 9.02 38.06
CA GLU A 718 8.11 9.06 39.09
C GLU A 718 6.72 8.71 38.53
N VAL A 719 6.41 9.01 37.28
CA VAL A 719 5.08 8.86 36.69
C VAL A 719 5.16 8.30 35.27
N LYS A 720 4.91 7.00 35.14
CA LYS A 720 4.72 6.35 33.83
C LYS A 720 3.28 5.89 33.72
N THR A 721 2.59 6.34 32.68
CA THR A 721 1.21 5.95 32.43
C THR A 721 1.16 4.63 31.67
N LYS A 722 0.51 3.62 32.27
CA LYS A 722 0.23 2.35 31.62
C LYS A 722 -1.14 2.41 30.96
N ILE A 723 -1.21 1.90 29.74
CA ILE A 723 -2.47 1.70 29.02
C ILE A 723 -2.66 0.21 28.69
N GLY A 724 -3.90 -0.18 28.42
CA GLY A 724 -4.26 -1.56 28.08
C GLY A 724 -5.18 -2.22 29.11
N ASN A 725 -5.31 -3.53 29.04
CA ASN A 725 -6.23 -4.35 29.86
C ASN A 725 -7.70 -3.93 29.72
N TYR A 726 -8.07 -3.31 28.58
CA TYR A 726 -9.44 -2.94 28.26
C TYR A 726 -9.82 -3.57 26.91
N PRO A 727 -10.93 -4.32 26.82
CA PRO A 727 -11.42 -4.86 25.56
C PRO A 727 -12.20 -3.81 24.80
N PHE A 728 -11.82 -3.50 23.56
CA PHE A 728 -12.60 -2.67 22.64
C PHE A 728 -13.54 -3.59 21.86
N VAL A 729 -14.84 -3.37 21.99
CA VAL A 729 -15.87 -4.21 21.36
C VAL A 729 -16.63 -3.42 20.32
N ASN A 730 -16.72 -3.97 19.10
CA ASN A 730 -17.54 -3.44 18.02
C ASN A 730 -18.61 -4.45 17.64
N VAL A 731 -19.78 -3.96 17.21
CA VAL A 731 -20.86 -4.78 16.66
C VAL A 731 -21.20 -4.26 15.27
N TYR A 732 -21.34 -5.14 14.29
CA TYR A 732 -21.49 -4.72 12.91
C TYR A 732 -22.43 -5.61 12.10
N ALA A 733 -22.94 -5.04 11.01
CA ALA A 733 -23.64 -5.72 9.94
C ALA A 733 -23.02 -5.30 8.60
N ASN A 734 -22.52 -6.27 7.85
CA ASN A 734 -22.02 -6.07 6.50
C ASN A 734 -22.97 -6.70 5.51
N PHE A 735 -23.19 -6.02 4.39
CA PHE A 735 -24.07 -6.46 3.34
C PHE A 735 -23.33 -6.37 1.99
N VAL A 736 -23.50 -7.41 1.17
CA VAL A 736 -22.89 -7.45 -0.16
C VAL A 736 -23.98 -7.77 -1.18
N LEU A 737 -24.15 -6.87 -2.14
CA LEU A 737 -25.08 -7.02 -3.24
C LEU A 737 -24.36 -6.75 -4.56
N LYS A 738 -24.03 -7.81 -5.31
CA LYS A 738 -23.22 -7.70 -6.54
C LYS A 738 -21.90 -6.91 -6.29
N GLY A 739 -21.62 -5.86 -7.03
CA GLY A 739 -20.47 -4.98 -6.88
C GLY A 739 -20.55 -3.96 -5.73
N CYS A 740 -21.67 -3.93 -4.99
CA CYS A 740 -21.90 -2.99 -3.90
C CYS A 740 -21.75 -3.68 -2.55
N ARG A 741 -20.97 -3.08 -1.64
CA ARG A 741 -20.82 -3.50 -0.24
C ARG A 741 -21.22 -2.32 0.64
N PHE A 742 -22.01 -2.55 1.68
CA PHE A 742 -22.35 -1.54 2.67
C PHE A 742 -22.31 -2.12 4.07
N PHE A 743 -22.06 -1.27 5.04
CA PHE A 743 -21.97 -1.68 6.44
C PHE A 743 -22.64 -0.67 7.38
N ILE A 744 -23.04 -1.20 8.50
CA ILE A 744 -23.46 -0.46 9.68
C ILE A 744 -22.67 -1.04 10.84
N MET A 745 -21.98 -0.20 11.61
CA MET A 745 -21.16 -0.61 12.75
C MET A 745 -21.40 0.31 13.93
N MET A 746 -21.63 -0.25 15.09
CA MET A 746 -21.53 0.42 16.35
C MET A 746 -20.15 0.14 16.94
N SER A 747 -19.26 1.13 16.90
CA SER A 747 -17.92 1.03 17.48
C SER A 747 -17.96 1.30 18.96
N HIS A 748 -17.07 0.65 19.73
CA HIS A 748 -16.85 0.85 21.15
C HIS A 748 -18.16 0.75 21.97
N VAL A 749 -18.93 -0.33 21.73
CA VAL A 749 -20.25 -0.52 22.38
C VAL A 749 -20.18 -0.66 23.90
N ASN A 750 -19.01 -1.03 24.42
CA ASN A 750 -18.76 -1.18 25.86
C ASN A 750 -18.12 0.05 26.51
N GLN A 751 -18.17 1.23 25.87
CA GLN A 751 -17.71 2.50 26.46
C GLN A 751 -18.25 2.68 27.88
N GLY A 752 -17.37 3.12 28.79
CA GLY A 752 -17.73 3.40 30.17
C GLY A 752 -17.95 2.16 31.06
N GLN A 753 -17.75 0.93 30.52
CA GLN A 753 -17.83 -0.31 31.26
C GLN A 753 -16.46 -0.83 31.69
N GLY A 754 -16.41 -1.62 32.74
CA GLY A 754 -15.18 -2.23 33.26
C GLY A 754 -14.27 -1.19 33.93
N ASN A 755 -12.97 -1.30 33.67
CA ASN A 755 -11.95 -0.42 34.26
C ASN A 755 -11.86 0.96 33.58
N LYS A 756 -12.67 1.22 32.55
CA LYS A 756 -12.72 2.45 31.76
C LYS A 756 -11.36 2.92 31.20
N MET A 757 -10.34 2.04 31.13
CA MET A 757 -8.99 2.34 30.64
C MET A 757 -8.93 2.26 29.11
N TYR A 758 -9.84 2.97 28.43
CA TYR A 758 -9.91 2.95 26.97
C TYR A 758 -8.99 3.96 26.29
N PHE A 759 -7.72 3.96 26.70
CA PHE A 759 -6.67 4.74 26.06
C PHE A 759 -5.94 3.89 25.02
N THR A 760 -5.69 4.46 23.86
CA THR A 760 -4.87 3.88 22.79
C THR A 760 -3.48 4.50 22.73
N THR A 761 -3.27 5.60 23.41
CA THR A 761 -1.98 6.27 23.70
C THR A 761 -2.13 6.93 25.06
N PRO A 762 -1.08 7.05 25.90
CA PRO A 762 -1.16 7.76 27.18
C PRO A 762 -1.82 9.13 26.99
N HIS A 763 -2.76 9.47 27.86
CA HIS A 763 -3.55 10.72 27.86
C HIS A 763 -4.44 10.97 26.63
N HIS A 764 -4.49 10.04 25.67
CA HIS A 764 -5.35 10.12 24.50
C HIS A 764 -6.40 8.98 24.52
N PRO A 765 -7.58 9.25 25.07
CA PRO A 765 -8.63 8.26 25.11
C PRO A 765 -9.20 7.99 23.71
N MET A 766 -9.67 6.77 23.51
CA MET A 766 -10.41 6.38 22.33
C MET A 766 -11.70 7.18 22.20
N ASN A 767 -12.13 7.42 20.96
CA ASN A 767 -13.42 8.02 20.69
C ASN A 767 -14.57 7.26 21.37
N GLU A 768 -15.59 7.98 21.76
CA GLU A 768 -16.80 7.44 22.35
C GLU A 768 -17.52 6.45 21.42
N LYS A 769 -18.53 5.79 21.96
CA LYS A 769 -19.41 4.93 21.19
C LYS A 769 -20.03 5.68 20.01
N MET A 770 -19.83 5.19 18.79
CA MET A 770 -20.31 5.83 17.58
C MET A 770 -20.90 4.86 16.56
N LEU A 771 -21.94 5.32 15.88
CA LEU A 771 -22.55 4.61 14.76
C LEU A 771 -21.87 5.02 13.46
N ARG A 772 -21.23 4.07 12.79
CA ARG A 772 -20.60 4.23 11.47
C ARG A 772 -21.43 3.58 10.39
N ILE A 773 -21.66 4.27 9.29
CA ILE A 773 -22.37 3.75 8.12
C ILE A 773 -21.54 4.05 6.88
N GLY A 774 -21.39 3.08 6.00
CA GLY A 774 -20.63 3.31 4.79
C GLY A 774 -20.96 2.35 3.65
N ILE A 775 -20.47 2.73 2.47
CA ILE A 775 -20.67 2.03 1.22
C ILE A 775 -19.34 1.92 0.46
N SER A 776 -19.13 0.77 -0.17
CA SER A 776 -18.06 0.56 -1.14
C SER A 776 -18.68 0.03 -2.41
N TRP A 777 -18.53 0.76 -3.49
CA TRP A 777 -19.12 0.40 -4.77
C TRP A 777 -18.06 0.23 -5.84
N ASN A 778 -18.02 -0.97 -6.40
CA ASN A 778 -17.16 -1.35 -7.50
C ASN A 778 -17.96 -1.35 -8.80
N PHE A 779 -17.58 -0.47 -9.71
CA PHE A 779 -18.11 -0.45 -11.08
C PHE A 779 -17.06 -1.08 -11.99
N TYR A 780 -17.23 -2.32 -12.35
CA TYR A 780 -16.56 -2.96 -13.46
C TYR A 780 -17.53 -3.81 -14.24
N ASN A 781 -17.41 -3.74 -15.56
CA ASN A 781 -18.17 -4.53 -16.50
C ASN A 781 -17.41 -5.82 -16.84
#